data_6903ea176873c83c4619f53e28fed6d8
#
_entry.id   6903ea176873c83c4619f53e28fed6d8
#
_cell.length_a   1.000
_cell.length_b   1.000
_cell.length_c   1.000
_cell.angle_alpha   90.00
_cell.angle_beta   90.00
_cell.angle_gamma   90.00
#
_symmetry.space_group_name_H-M   'P 1'
#
loop_
_entity.id
_entity.type
_entity.pdbx_description
1 polymer ?
#
loop_
_entity_poly.entity_id
_entity_poly.type
_entity_poly.pdbx_seq_one_letter_code
_entity_poly.pdbx_strand_id
1 'polypeptide(L)'
;MSRAKQSMDGNTAAAHVAYAYTEVAGIYPITPSSPMADTVDQWSAAGQKNIFGSTVKVVEMESEAGAAGTVHGSLAAGALTTTFTASQGLLLMIPNMYKIAGENLPCVFDVSARTVSSHALNIFGDHSDVYACRQTGFAMLCETNPQEVMDLSPVAHCAALEGKVPFINFFDGFRTSHEIQKIEKWDYEDLKEMCPMDAVAEFRAHALNPEHPAARGSHENGDIFFQHREACNKFYDELPAVVEKYMDKVNAKLGTDYKLFNYYGAPDADRVIIAMGSINDVAEEVIDYLTAKGEKVGLIKVRLYRPWSSEALLNAIPKTAKKIAVLDRTKEPGSLGEPLYLDVATTLREAGMNDVVLVGGRYGLGSKDTPPSSVFAVYTELEKDAPKHRFTIGIVDDVTNLSLPEVKPAPITSAPGTKECKFWGLGGDGTVGANKNSTKIIGDHTDKYIQAYFQYDSKKTGGVTISHLRFGDNPIRSPYYINQADFVACHNPAYVIQGMKMVQDVKPGGVFMINCQWSDEELAHHLNADAKKYIADNNIQLYTINAIDKAIEIGMGKRTNTILQSAFFKLADVMPIDKAVEYMKAAAKKSYSKKGDAVVEMNYKAIDAGVDAVHKVEVPESWKNPEADAPKAERTGRPEVVKLVNELLDPIAKMDGDSLPVSAFADKADGQYVTGASAYEKRGTAVTVPQWDPEKCIQCNNCAFVCSHATIRPFLLTDDEVKAAPDNMKVADMKPKAGAYKYTMSVSPLDCMGCGECITVCPTAAISMQPQESQAAEQPVFDYLVANVSKKTDAGMVDTTPKGSQFNQPLLEFSGSCARMC
;
A
#
# COMPACT_ATOMS: atom_id res chain seq x y z
N MET A 1 4.97 -34.43 8.12
CA MET A 1 5.92 -33.56 8.87
C MET A 1 5.35 -32.14 8.80
N SER A 2 5.44 -31.35 9.86
CA SER A 2 4.99 -29.95 9.78
C SER A 2 5.90 -29.18 8.82
N ARG A 3 5.32 -28.43 7.89
CA ARG A 3 6.09 -27.55 7.00
C ARG A 3 6.82 -26.45 7.80
N ALA A 4 7.93 -25.96 7.24
CA ALA A 4 8.65 -24.84 7.86
C ALA A 4 7.75 -23.59 7.86
N LYS A 5 7.64 -22.92 9.01
CA LYS A 5 6.96 -21.64 9.14
C LYS A 5 7.94 -20.50 8.91
N GLN A 6 7.50 -19.49 8.17
CA GLN A 6 8.30 -18.30 7.87
C GLN A 6 7.41 -17.06 7.80
N SER A 7 7.91 -15.96 8.34
CA SER A 7 7.26 -14.65 8.22
C SER A 7 7.51 -14.07 6.83
N MET A 8 6.45 -13.92 6.00
CA MET A 8 6.56 -13.36 4.65
C MET A 8 5.25 -12.71 4.20
N ASP A 9 5.33 -11.90 3.16
CA ASP A 9 4.17 -11.28 2.52
C ASP A 9 3.64 -12.11 1.33
N GLY A 10 2.47 -11.72 0.81
CA GLY A 10 1.83 -12.40 -0.31
C GLY A 10 2.67 -12.37 -1.59
N ASN A 11 3.36 -11.27 -1.90
CA ASN A 11 4.27 -11.22 -3.04
C ASN A 11 5.40 -12.23 -2.92
N THR A 12 6.01 -12.36 -1.75
CA THR A 12 7.07 -13.33 -1.50
C THR A 12 6.55 -14.76 -1.58
N ALA A 13 5.32 -15.01 -1.11
CA ALA A 13 4.66 -16.30 -1.20
C ALA A 13 4.41 -16.72 -2.66
N ALA A 14 3.85 -15.83 -3.49
CA ALA A 14 3.65 -16.05 -4.92
C ALA A 14 4.97 -16.29 -5.65
N ALA A 15 5.97 -15.42 -5.41
CA ALA A 15 7.30 -15.55 -6.01
C ALA A 15 7.97 -16.89 -5.68
N HIS A 16 7.80 -17.41 -4.46
CA HIS A 16 8.35 -18.70 -4.04
C HIS A 16 7.81 -19.85 -4.89
N VAL A 17 6.50 -19.87 -5.13
CA VAL A 17 5.86 -20.90 -5.94
C VAL A 17 6.15 -20.71 -7.42
N ALA A 18 6.04 -19.49 -7.93
CA ALA A 18 6.32 -19.17 -9.32
C ALA A 18 7.76 -19.55 -9.69
N TYR A 19 8.75 -19.26 -8.83
CA TYR A 19 10.14 -19.65 -9.07
C TYR A 19 10.31 -21.15 -9.23
N ALA A 20 9.56 -21.95 -8.47
CA ALA A 20 9.63 -23.41 -8.54
C ALA A 20 9.22 -23.95 -9.92
N TYR A 21 8.18 -23.39 -10.53
CA TYR A 21 7.59 -23.88 -11.78
C TYR A 21 8.05 -23.14 -13.04
N THR A 22 8.94 -22.16 -12.92
CA THR A 22 9.32 -21.25 -14.00
C THR A 22 10.75 -21.46 -14.45
N GLU A 23 10.99 -21.42 -15.77
CA GLU A 23 12.31 -21.42 -16.40
C GLU A 23 12.71 -20.01 -16.87
N VAL A 24 11.74 -19.21 -17.32
CA VAL A 24 11.93 -17.84 -17.77
C VAL A 24 10.89 -16.93 -17.10
N ALA A 25 11.32 -15.80 -16.56
CA ALA A 25 10.45 -14.72 -16.11
C ALA A 25 10.63 -13.52 -17.03
N GLY A 26 9.60 -13.18 -17.81
CA GLY A 26 9.57 -11.95 -18.62
C GLY A 26 8.92 -10.84 -17.80
N ILE A 27 9.66 -9.80 -17.43
CA ILE A 27 9.21 -8.81 -16.44
C ILE A 27 9.28 -7.38 -16.94
N TYR A 28 8.41 -6.55 -16.41
CA TYR A 28 8.54 -5.10 -16.32
C TYR A 28 7.88 -4.67 -15.01
N PRO A 29 8.70 -4.28 -13.99
CA PRO A 29 8.19 -4.07 -12.63
C PRO A 29 7.18 -2.95 -12.52
N ILE A 30 6.06 -3.23 -11.85
CA ILE A 30 5.02 -2.25 -11.53
C ILE A 30 4.53 -2.47 -10.08
N THR A 31 4.40 -1.39 -9.30
CA THR A 31 3.83 -1.45 -7.94
C THR A 31 2.34 -1.84 -8.00
N PRO A 32 1.83 -2.77 -7.15
CA PRO A 32 2.49 -3.41 -6.01
C PRO A 32 3.13 -4.78 -6.30
N SER A 33 3.22 -5.23 -7.55
CA SER A 33 3.76 -6.54 -7.94
C SER A 33 5.29 -6.59 -8.04
N SER A 34 5.97 -5.44 -8.11
CA SER A 34 7.43 -5.35 -8.26
C SER A 34 8.22 -6.25 -7.32
N PRO A 35 7.86 -6.40 -6.00
CA PRO A 35 8.61 -7.28 -5.10
C PRO A 35 8.64 -8.74 -5.53
N MET A 36 7.68 -9.24 -6.30
CA MET A 36 7.74 -10.60 -6.87
C MET A 36 8.90 -10.73 -7.86
N ALA A 37 8.98 -9.80 -8.80
CA ALA A 37 10.04 -9.75 -9.81
C ALA A 37 11.41 -9.58 -9.17
N ASP A 38 11.54 -8.62 -8.23
CA ASP A 38 12.79 -8.35 -7.49
C ASP A 38 13.27 -9.59 -6.72
N THR A 39 12.35 -10.32 -6.11
CA THR A 39 12.65 -11.53 -5.33
C THR A 39 13.13 -12.66 -6.25
N VAL A 40 12.45 -12.88 -7.37
CA VAL A 40 12.83 -13.89 -8.37
C VAL A 40 14.20 -13.59 -8.96
N ASP A 41 14.48 -12.33 -9.26
CA ASP A 41 15.81 -11.90 -9.77
C ASP A 41 16.93 -12.13 -8.74
N GLN A 42 16.69 -11.76 -7.47
CA GLN A 42 17.64 -12.00 -6.38
C GLN A 42 17.93 -13.49 -6.19
N TRP A 43 16.92 -14.36 -6.24
CA TRP A 43 17.12 -15.80 -6.10
C TRP A 43 17.85 -16.39 -7.31
N SER A 44 17.55 -15.91 -8.52
CA SER A 44 18.26 -16.29 -9.74
C SER A 44 19.74 -15.90 -9.64
N ALA A 45 20.04 -14.66 -9.27
CA ALA A 45 21.41 -14.18 -9.08
C ALA A 45 22.17 -14.95 -7.98
N ALA A 46 21.46 -15.41 -6.95
CA ALA A 46 22.01 -16.27 -5.90
C ALA A 46 22.21 -17.73 -6.34
N GLY A 47 21.80 -18.11 -7.54
CA GLY A 47 21.97 -19.46 -8.06
C GLY A 47 20.93 -20.50 -7.56
N GLN A 48 19.82 -20.04 -6.96
CA GLN A 48 18.74 -20.93 -6.53
C GLN A 48 18.22 -21.78 -7.70
N LYS A 49 17.90 -23.02 -7.45
CA LYS A 49 17.36 -23.93 -8.47
C LYS A 49 15.85 -24.06 -8.34
N ASN A 50 15.17 -24.08 -9.50
CA ASN A 50 13.77 -24.46 -9.60
C ASN A 50 13.60 -26.00 -9.50
N ILE A 51 12.37 -26.50 -9.61
CA ILE A 51 12.11 -27.95 -9.53
C ILE A 51 12.69 -28.74 -10.72
N PHE A 52 13.07 -28.07 -11.80
CA PHE A 52 13.70 -28.68 -12.99
C PHE A 52 15.23 -28.67 -12.91
N GLY A 53 15.82 -28.12 -11.85
CA GLY A 53 17.28 -28.11 -11.62
C GLY A 53 18.02 -26.95 -12.29
N SER A 54 17.32 -25.95 -12.86
CA SER A 54 17.90 -24.76 -13.46
C SER A 54 17.61 -23.50 -12.65
N THR A 55 18.41 -22.44 -12.83
CA THR A 55 18.08 -21.10 -12.36
C THR A 55 17.08 -20.46 -13.31
N VAL A 56 16.15 -19.67 -12.77
CA VAL A 56 15.20 -18.91 -13.58
C VAL A 56 15.94 -17.83 -14.38
N LYS A 57 15.72 -17.75 -15.68
CA LYS A 57 16.23 -16.65 -16.49
C LYS A 57 15.28 -15.46 -16.41
N VAL A 58 15.71 -14.40 -15.75
CA VAL A 58 14.94 -13.16 -15.67
C VAL A 58 15.29 -12.26 -16.86
N VAL A 59 14.27 -11.74 -17.54
CA VAL A 59 14.40 -10.86 -18.69
C VAL A 59 13.52 -9.63 -18.45
N GLU A 60 14.15 -8.50 -18.15
CA GLU A 60 13.48 -7.21 -18.01
C GLU A 60 13.34 -6.53 -19.37
N MET A 61 12.13 -6.08 -19.66
CA MET A 61 11.76 -5.49 -20.95
C MET A 61 11.53 -3.99 -20.83
N GLU A 62 11.20 -3.34 -21.94
CA GLU A 62 10.97 -1.89 -22.01
C GLU A 62 9.51 -1.49 -21.64
N SER A 63 8.61 -2.47 -21.57
CA SER A 63 7.20 -2.29 -21.19
C SER A 63 6.55 -3.63 -20.87
N GLU A 64 5.37 -3.58 -20.25
CA GLU A 64 4.58 -4.79 -19.98
C GLU A 64 4.13 -5.49 -21.27
N ALA A 65 3.83 -4.75 -22.33
CA ALA A 65 3.53 -5.35 -23.64
C ALA A 65 4.74 -6.14 -24.18
N GLY A 66 5.96 -5.63 -24.00
CA GLY A 66 7.20 -6.32 -24.32
C GLY A 66 7.42 -7.56 -23.45
N ALA A 67 7.14 -7.46 -22.15
CA ALA A 67 7.20 -8.59 -21.23
C ALA A 67 6.23 -9.71 -21.66
N ALA A 68 4.97 -9.38 -21.99
CA ALA A 68 4.00 -10.35 -22.48
C ALA A 68 4.40 -10.97 -23.83
N GLY A 69 5.03 -10.19 -24.72
CA GLY A 69 5.61 -10.70 -25.97
C GLY A 69 6.76 -11.68 -25.71
N THR A 70 7.59 -11.41 -24.70
CA THR A 70 8.65 -12.33 -24.25
C THR A 70 8.06 -13.61 -23.68
N VAL A 71 7.02 -13.51 -22.85
CA VAL A 71 6.30 -14.69 -22.32
C VAL A 71 5.75 -15.52 -23.46
N HIS A 72 5.03 -14.93 -24.41
CA HIS A 72 4.47 -15.65 -25.56
C HIS A 72 5.54 -16.36 -26.38
N GLY A 73 6.60 -15.65 -26.78
CA GLY A 73 7.68 -16.20 -27.59
C GLY A 73 8.45 -17.31 -26.87
N SER A 74 8.70 -17.16 -25.56
CA SER A 74 9.38 -18.13 -24.72
C SER A 74 8.54 -19.42 -24.56
N LEU A 75 7.23 -19.29 -24.31
CA LEU A 75 6.30 -20.42 -24.28
C LEU A 75 6.24 -21.14 -25.62
N ALA A 76 6.17 -20.41 -26.72
CA ALA A 76 6.18 -21.00 -28.07
C ALA A 76 7.48 -21.80 -28.34
N ALA A 77 8.60 -21.37 -27.75
CA ALA A 77 9.89 -22.08 -27.80
C ALA A 77 10.00 -23.26 -26.80
N GLY A 78 8.98 -23.52 -26.00
CA GLY A 78 8.92 -24.65 -25.09
C GLY A 78 9.52 -24.43 -23.69
N ALA A 79 9.76 -23.19 -23.29
CA ALA A 79 10.18 -22.84 -21.93
C ALA A 79 8.98 -22.42 -21.08
N LEU A 80 8.86 -22.99 -19.88
CA LEU A 80 7.83 -22.59 -18.91
C LEU A 80 8.10 -21.16 -18.43
N THR A 81 7.16 -20.27 -18.69
CA THR A 81 7.38 -18.84 -18.53
C THR A 81 6.27 -18.18 -17.74
N THR A 82 6.62 -17.24 -16.86
CA THR A 82 5.70 -16.42 -16.06
C THR A 82 6.01 -14.93 -16.15
N THR A 83 5.09 -14.11 -15.64
CA THR A 83 5.29 -12.67 -15.43
C THR A 83 4.58 -12.22 -14.17
N PHE A 84 4.99 -11.04 -13.67
CA PHE A 84 4.46 -10.38 -12.47
C PHE A 84 4.01 -8.97 -12.85
N THR A 85 2.74 -8.65 -12.62
CA THR A 85 2.19 -7.38 -13.11
C THR A 85 0.98 -6.90 -12.29
N ALA A 86 0.44 -5.73 -12.65
CA ALA A 86 -0.75 -5.14 -12.06
C ALA A 86 -1.29 -4.01 -12.95
N SER A 87 -2.56 -3.60 -12.75
CA SER A 87 -3.11 -2.34 -13.24
C SER A 87 -2.95 -2.15 -14.76
N GLN A 88 -2.50 -0.95 -15.17
CA GLN A 88 -2.24 -0.63 -16.58
C GLN A 88 -1.27 -1.62 -17.23
N GLY A 89 -0.30 -2.14 -16.46
CA GLY A 89 0.64 -3.13 -16.95
C GLY A 89 -0.07 -4.40 -17.43
N LEU A 90 -1.01 -4.92 -16.62
CA LEU A 90 -1.83 -6.07 -17.00
C LEU A 90 -2.67 -5.77 -18.25
N LEU A 91 -3.26 -4.56 -18.33
CA LEU A 91 -4.07 -4.18 -19.50
C LEU A 91 -3.23 -4.07 -20.77
N LEU A 92 -1.97 -3.63 -20.69
CA LEU A 92 -1.05 -3.61 -21.84
C LEU A 92 -0.69 -5.01 -22.33
N MET A 93 -0.87 -6.05 -21.52
CA MET A 93 -0.63 -7.44 -21.89
C MET A 93 -1.82 -8.08 -22.61
N ILE A 94 -3.02 -7.49 -22.56
CA ILE A 94 -4.27 -8.09 -23.09
C ILE A 94 -4.14 -8.65 -24.51
N PRO A 95 -3.56 -7.97 -25.51
CA PRO A 95 -3.42 -8.54 -26.86
C PRO A 95 -2.63 -9.85 -26.87
N ASN A 96 -1.55 -9.93 -26.09
CA ASN A 96 -0.75 -11.16 -25.96
C ASN A 96 -1.49 -12.23 -25.13
N MET A 97 -2.29 -11.84 -24.14
CA MET A 97 -3.10 -12.78 -23.38
C MET A 97 -4.11 -13.52 -24.27
N TYR A 98 -4.82 -12.81 -25.14
CA TYR A 98 -5.69 -13.46 -26.16
C TYR A 98 -4.91 -14.45 -27.02
N LYS A 99 -3.67 -14.10 -27.39
CA LYS A 99 -2.82 -14.95 -28.21
C LYS A 99 -2.37 -16.18 -27.45
N ILE A 100 -1.89 -16.04 -26.25
CA ILE A 100 -1.43 -17.13 -25.37
C ILE A 100 -2.59 -18.11 -25.10
N ALA A 101 -3.76 -17.58 -24.72
CA ALA A 101 -4.94 -18.40 -24.45
C ALA A 101 -5.46 -19.11 -25.72
N GLY A 102 -5.49 -18.39 -26.86
CA GLY A 102 -5.92 -18.95 -28.15
C GLY A 102 -5.01 -20.05 -28.70
N GLU A 103 -3.76 -20.07 -28.27
CA GLU A 103 -2.78 -21.10 -28.65
C GLU A 103 -2.64 -22.24 -27.59
N ASN A 104 -3.50 -22.24 -26.57
CA ASN A 104 -3.47 -23.18 -25.43
C ASN A 104 -2.09 -23.33 -24.79
N LEU A 105 -1.36 -22.21 -24.64
CA LEU A 105 -0.04 -22.17 -24.01
C LEU A 105 -0.20 -22.04 -22.50
N PRO A 106 0.35 -22.99 -21.70
CA PRO A 106 0.24 -22.96 -20.26
C PRO A 106 1.19 -21.92 -19.67
N CYS A 107 0.68 -20.97 -18.91
CA CYS A 107 1.49 -20.05 -18.09
C CYS A 107 0.66 -19.51 -16.94
N VAL A 108 1.33 -18.89 -16.00
CA VAL A 108 0.70 -18.16 -14.89
C VAL A 108 1.19 -16.71 -14.92
N PHE A 109 0.26 -15.77 -14.85
CA PHE A 109 0.50 -14.37 -14.56
C PHE A 109 0.15 -14.15 -13.11
N ASP A 110 1.14 -13.84 -12.25
CA ASP A 110 0.89 -13.50 -10.87
C ASP A 110 0.59 -12.00 -10.76
N VAL A 111 -0.58 -11.67 -10.23
CA VAL A 111 -1.12 -10.31 -10.24
C VAL A 111 -1.46 -9.84 -8.83
N SER A 112 -0.76 -8.82 -8.37
CA SER A 112 -1.19 -8.05 -7.19
C SER A 112 -2.21 -7.01 -7.65
N ALA A 113 -3.49 -7.36 -7.62
CA ALA A 113 -4.57 -6.61 -8.25
C ALA A 113 -4.61 -5.14 -7.77
N ARG A 114 -4.62 -4.21 -8.73
CA ARG A 114 -4.51 -2.76 -8.50
C ARG A 114 -5.49 -1.99 -9.38
N THR A 115 -5.98 -0.85 -8.86
CA THR A 115 -6.83 0.08 -9.62
C THR A 115 -6.24 0.41 -10.99
N VAL A 116 -7.12 0.55 -11.97
CA VAL A 116 -6.77 1.16 -13.27
C VAL A 116 -6.97 2.66 -13.17
N SER A 117 -5.99 3.43 -13.64
CA SER A 117 -6.06 4.89 -13.65
C SER A 117 -7.28 5.38 -14.42
N SER A 118 -8.06 6.29 -13.82
CA SER A 118 -9.26 6.90 -14.42
C SER A 118 -9.22 8.43 -14.25
N HIS A 119 -10.08 9.00 -13.39
CA HIS A 119 -10.04 10.43 -13.05
C HIS A 119 -8.78 10.85 -12.30
N ALA A 120 -8.13 9.91 -11.64
CA ALA A 120 -6.84 10.10 -10.96
C ALA A 120 -6.03 8.80 -11.02
N LEU A 121 -4.71 8.93 -10.83
CA LEU A 121 -3.86 7.80 -10.53
C LEU A 121 -4.10 7.35 -9.10
N ASN A 122 -4.30 6.04 -8.92
CA ASN A 122 -4.26 5.40 -7.61
C ASN A 122 -3.43 4.11 -7.73
N ILE A 123 -2.45 3.93 -6.85
CA ILE A 123 -1.55 2.77 -6.87
C ILE A 123 -2.04 1.62 -6.00
N PHE A 124 -3.14 1.82 -5.25
CA PHE A 124 -3.64 0.84 -4.29
C PHE A 124 -4.59 -0.17 -4.94
N GLY A 125 -4.93 -1.21 -4.17
CA GLY A 125 -5.60 -2.38 -4.71
C GLY A 125 -7.10 -2.23 -4.94
N ASP A 126 -7.57 -2.78 -6.04
CA ASP A 126 -8.92 -3.26 -6.30
C ASP A 126 -8.89 -4.26 -7.48
N HIS A 127 -10.03 -4.74 -7.93
CA HIS A 127 -10.10 -5.77 -8.96
C HIS A 127 -10.39 -5.23 -10.37
N SER A 128 -10.27 -3.92 -10.61
CA SER A 128 -10.59 -3.33 -11.92
C SER A 128 -9.69 -3.84 -13.05
N ASP A 129 -8.43 -4.12 -12.76
CA ASP A 129 -7.46 -4.66 -13.72
C ASP A 129 -7.75 -6.11 -14.09
N VAL A 130 -7.94 -6.99 -13.11
CA VAL A 130 -8.23 -8.41 -13.36
C VAL A 130 -9.60 -8.60 -14.02
N TYR A 131 -10.61 -7.84 -13.61
CA TYR A 131 -11.91 -7.88 -14.29
C TYR A 131 -11.86 -7.41 -15.75
N ALA A 132 -10.98 -6.46 -16.10
CA ALA A 132 -10.77 -6.07 -17.49
C ALA A 132 -10.24 -7.23 -18.35
N CYS A 133 -9.55 -8.20 -17.74
CA CYS A 133 -8.96 -9.35 -18.41
C CYS A 133 -9.87 -10.59 -18.45
N ARG A 134 -11.06 -10.58 -17.83
CA ARG A 134 -11.94 -11.75 -17.67
C ARG A 134 -12.39 -12.42 -18.96
N GLN A 135 -12.27 -11.76 -20.11
CA GLN A 135 -12.67 -12.29 -21.41
C GLN A 135 -11.49 -12.67 -22.30
N THR A 136 -10.25 -12.63 -21.79
CA THR A 136 -9.04 -12.96 -22.58
C THR A 136 -8.86 -14.44 -22.83
N GLY A 137 -9.56 -15.30 -22.07
CA GLY A 137 -9.40 -16.75 -22.07
C GLY A 137 -8.41 -17.25 -20.99
N PHE A 138 -7.84 -16.37 -20.17
CA PHE A 138 -7.13 -16.80 -18.97
C PHE A 138 -8.10 -17.27 -17.90
N ALA A 139 -7.81 -18.41 -17.28
CA ALA A 139 -8.45 -18.80 -16.04
C ALA A 139 -8.04 -17.83 -14.92
N MET A 140 -8.89 -17.68 -13.91
CA MET A 140 -8.68 -16.68 -12.86
C MET A 140 -8.88 -17.31 -11.48
N LEU A 141 -7.79 -17.44 -10.73
CA LEU A 141 -7.75 -17.97 -9.38
C LEU A 141 -7.45 -16.81 -8.41
N CYS A 142 -8.27 -16.68 -7.35
CA CYS A 142 -8.19 -15.59 -6.35
C CYS A 142 -7.85 -16.15 -4.98
N GLU A 143 -6.88 -15.53 -4.29
CA GLU A 143 -6.49 -15.86 -2.93
C GLU A 143 -6.84 -14.74 -1.95
N THR A 144 -7.15 -15.13 -0.71
CA THR A 144 -7.59 -14.22 0.35
C THR A 144 -6.43 -13.56 1.10
N ASN A 145 -5.42 -14.34 1.49
CA ASN A 145 -4.33 -13.94 2.38
C ASN A 145 -3.01 -14.61 1.99
N PRO A 146 -1.87 -14.22 2.57
CA PRO A 146 -0.56 -14.79 2.23
C PRO A 146 -0.45 -16.31 2.36
N GLN A 147 -1.18 -16.94 3.30
CA GLN A 147 -1.18 -18.41 3.40
C GLN A 147 -1.91 -19.03 2.22
N GLU A 148 -3.07 -18.50 1.83
CA GLU A 148 -3.79 -18.99 0.63
C GLU A 148 -2.98 -18.77 -0.64
N VAL A 149 -2.24 -17.64 -0.77
CA VAL A 149 -1.32 -17.43 -1.89
C VAL A 149 -0.27 -18.54 -1.95
N MET A 150 0.36 -18.87 -0.81
CA MET A 150 1.33 -19.96 -0.74
C MET A 150 0.70 -21.31 -1.12
N ASP A 151 -0.51 -21.58 -0.63
CA ASP A 151 -1.14 -22.89 -0.76
C ASP A 151 -1.78 -23.11 -2.14
N LEU A 152 -2.35 -22.07 -2.77
CA LEU A 152 -3.14 -22.19 -4.00
C LEU A 152 -2.37 -21.82 -5.28
N SER A 153 -1.31 -21.02 -5.21
CA SER A 153 -0.50 -20.75 -6.40
C SER A 153 -0.01 -22.03 -7.12
N PRO A 154 0.38 -23.13 -6.42
CA PRO A 154 0.71 -24.37 -7.11
C PRO A 154 -0.46 -24.95 -7.91
N VAL A 155 -1.70 -24.74 -7.46
CA VAL A 155 -2.91 -25.17 -8.18
C VAL A 155 -2.98 -24.50 -9.55
N ALA A 156 -2.75 -23.17 -9.60
CA ALA A 156 -2.74 -22.42 -10.86
C ALA A 156 -1.69 -22.95 -11.83
N HIS A 157 -0.45 -23.17 -11.37
CA HIS A 157 0.64 -23.68 -12.21
C HIS A 157 0.36 -25.11 -12.74
N CYS A 158 -0.06 -26.01 -11.86
CA CYS A 158 -0.33 -27.39 -12.24
C CYS A 158 -1.57 -27.51 -13.14
N ALA A 159 -2.63 -26.77 -12.83
CA ALA A 159 -3.84 -26.77 -13.63
C ALA A 159 -3.64 -26.11 -15.00
N ALA A 160 -2.80 -25.08 -15.09
CA ALA A 160 -2.44 -24.48 -16.38
C ALA A 160 -1.76 -25.51 -17.30
N LEU A 161 -0.81 -26.29 -16.77
CA LEU A 161 -0.10 -27.33 -17.51
C LEU A 161 -1.03 -28.44 -17.97
N GLU A 162 -1.82 -29.02 -17.07
CA GLU A 162 -2.69 -30.16 -17.39
C GLU A 162 -3.89 -29.73 -18.21
N GLY A 163 -4.52 -28.61 -17.87
CA GLY A 163 -5.70 -28.08 -18.56
C GLY A 163 -5.38 -27.33 -19.86
N LYS A 164 -4.12 -27.03 -20.16
CA LYS A 164 -3.67 -26.24 -21.33
C LYS A 164 -4.38 -24.88 -21.44
N VAL A 165 -4.65 -24.26 -20.32
CA VAL A 165 -5.26 -22.93 -20.22
C VAL A 165 -4.37 -22.07 -19.33
N PRO A 166 -3.97 -20.86 -19.76
CA PRO A 166 -3.18 -19.97 -18.95
C PRO A 166 -3.99 -19.39 -17.78
N PHE A 167 -3.31 -19.02 -16.68
CA PHE A 167 -3.94 -18.49 -15.48
C PHE A 167 -3.52 -17.06 -15.17
N ILE A 168 -4.45 -16.26 -14.69
CA ILE A 168 -4.20 -15.14 -13.77
C ILE A 168 -4.35 -15.72 -12.37
N ASN A 169 -3.26 -15.75 -11.61
CA ASN A 169 -3.22 -16.03 -10.19
C ASN A 169 -3.17 -14.70 -9.46
N PHE A 170 -4.23 -14.31 -8.76
CA PHE A 170 -4.31 -12.95 -8.25
C PHE A 170 -4.79 -12.86 -6.81
N PHE A 171 -4.31 -11.83 -6.16
CA PHE A 171 -4.65 -11.45 -4.79
C PHE A 171 -4.66 -9.93 -4.66
N ASP A 172 -5.25 -9.44 -3.59
CA ASP A 172 -5.41 -8.00 -3.38
C ASP A 172 -4.07 -7.28 -3.25
N GLY A 173 -3.83 -6.32 -4.13
CA GLY A 173 -2.68 -5.43 -4.07
C GLY A 173 -2.66 -4.63 -2.77
N PHE A 174 -1.49 -4.46 -2.18
CA PHE A 174 -1.22 -3.93 -0.85
C PHE A 174 -1.82 -4.72 0.30
N ARG A 175 -3.10 -5.09 0.28
CA ARG A 175 -3.75 -5.84 1.39
C ARG A 175 -3.13 -7.22 1.57
N THR A 176 -3.18 -8.07 0.56
CA THR A 176 -2.56 -9.40 0.62
C THR A 176 -1.11 -9.35 0.18
N SER A 177 -0.80 -8.59 -0.88
CA SER A 177 0.54 -8.58 -1.47
C SER A 177 1.63 -8.08 -0.54
N HIS A 178 1.33 -7.14 0.36
CA HIS A 178 2.28 -6.56 1.32
C HIS A 178 1.96 -6.89 2.78
N GLU A 179 0.91 -7.64 3.05
CA GLU A 179 0.59 -8.13 4.36
C GLU A 179 1.58 -9.22 4.78
N ILE A 180 2.24 -9.03 5.93
CA ILE A 180 3.17 -10.02 6.48
C ILE A 180 2.41 -10.90 7.46
N GLN A 181 2.45 -12.20 7.23
CA GLN A 181 1.97 -13.24 8.14
C GLN A 181 3.07 -14.28 8.38
N LYS A 182 2.95 -15.04 9.46
CA LYS A 182 3.76 -16.23 9.71
C LYS A 182 3.02 -17.42 9.09
N ILE A 183 3.50 -17.83 7.91
CA ILE A 183 2.84 -18.84 7.09
C ILE A 183 3.68 -20.11 6.99
N GLU A 184 3.04 -21.23 6.67
CA GLU A 184 3.66 -22.48 6.31
C GLU A 184 4.07 -22.47 4.84
N LYS A 185 5.33 -22.81 4.57
CA LYS A 185 5.92 -22.71 3.24
C LYS A 185 6.04 -24.10 2.61
N TRP A 186 5.78 -24.20 1.29
CA TRP A 186 6.07 -25.39 0.51
C TRP A 186 7.57 -25.66 0.40
N ASP A 187 7.95 -26.92 0.51
CA ASP A 187 9.27 -27.40 0.06
C ASP A 187 9.22 -27.69 -1.45
N TYR A 188 10.35 -27.48 -2.14
CA TYR A 188 10.38 -27.68 -3.59
C TYR A 188 10.22 -29.14 -4.00
N GLU A 189 10.53 -30.08 -3.13
CA GLU A 189 10.27 -31.51 -3.38
C GLU A 189 8.75 -31.78 -3.40
N ASP A 190 7.96 -31.16 -2.52
CA ASP A 190 6.51 -31.27 -2.53
C ASP A 190 5.90 -30.65 -3.79
N LEU A 191 6.40 -29.49 -4.21
CA LEU A 191 5.97 -28.84 -5.44
C LEU A 191 6.31 -29.68 -6.68
N LYS A 192 7.46 -30.33 -6.68
CA LYS A 192 7.87 -31.25 -7.75
C LYS A 192 6.99 -32.48 -7.83
N GLU A 193 6.61 -33.06 -6.68
CA GLU A 193 5.69 -34.20 -6.60
C GLU A 193 4.29 -33.85 -7.16
N MET A 194 3.81 -32.62 -6.92
CA MET A 194 2.52 -32.17 -7.45
C MET A 194 2.56 -31.87 -8.95
N CYS A 195 3.73 -31.55 -9.51
CA CYS A 195 3.87 -31.13 -10.90
C CYS A 195 3.47 -32.24 -11.88
N PRO A 196 2.58 -31.94 -12.85
CA PRO A 196 2.22 -32.90 -13.89
C PRO A 196 3.34 -33.05 -14.94
N MET A 197 4.37 -33.79 -14.63
CA MET A 197 5.59 -33.92 -15.46
C MET A 197 5.31 -34.43 -16.89
N ASP A 198 4.26 -35.26 -17.06
CA ASP A 198 3.82 -35.70 -18.39
C ASP A 198 3.27 -34.53 -19.22
N ALA A 199 2.50 -33.62 -18.59
CA ALA A 199 2.02 -32.42 -19.26
C ALA A 199 3.18 -31.46 -19.60
N VAL A 200 4.20 -31.38 -18.77
CA VAL A 200 5.44 -30.61 -19.06
C VAL A 200 6.15 -31.23 -20.28
N ALA A 201 6.27 -32.54 -20.34
CA ALA A 201 6.89 -33.23 -21.48
C ALA A 201 6.09 -33.01 -22.77
N GLU A 202 4.76 -33.09 -22.69
CA GLU A 202 3.86 -32.81 -23.81
C GLU A 202 3.99 -31.37 -24.29
N PHE A 203 3.98 -30.39 -23.38
CA PHE A 203 4.17 -28.96 -23.69
C PHE A 203 5.49 -28.73 -24.44
N ARG A 204 6.59 -29.32 -23.98
CA ARG A 204 7.91 -29.17 -24.61
C ARG A 204 7.95 -29.86 -25.98
N ALA A 205 7.25 -30.99 -26.16
CA ALA A 205 7.17 -31.67 -27.44
C ALA A 205 6.42 -30.87 -28.53
N HIS A 206 5.54 -29.93 -28.11
CA HIS A 206 4.83 -29.02 -29.01
C HIS A 206 5.56 -27.68 -29.26
N ALA A 207 6.78 -27.53 -28.75
CA ALA A 207 7.60 -26.34 -29.00
C ALA A 207 7.90 -26.18 -30.51
N LEU A 208 8.00 -24.92 -30.94
CA LEU A 208 8.45 -24.61 -32.29
C LEU A 208 9.88 -25.11 -32.49
N ASN A 209 10.05 -26.08 -33.40
CA ASN A 209 11.32 -26.74 -33.68
C ASN A 209 11.48 -26.94 -35.16
N PRO A 210 12.56 -26.46 -35.80
CA PRO A 210 12.80 -26.64 -37.22
C PRO A 210 12.95 -28.11 -37.66
N GLU A 211 13.31 -29.04 -36.75
CA GLU A 211 13.38 -30.49 -37.03
C GLU A 211 11.98 -31.13 -37.06
N HIS A 212 11.01 -30.51 -36.35
CA HIS A 212 9.62 -30.94 -36.35
C HIS A 212 8.74 -29.70 -36.59
N PRO A 213 8.72 -29.21 -37.88
CA PRO A 213 8.11 -27.94 -38.17
C PRO A 213 6.60 -27.95 -37.98
N ALA A 214 6.07 -26.98 -37.28
CA ALA A 214 4.65 -26.75 -37.09
C ALA A 214 4.34 -25.25 -37.26
N ALA A 215 3.17 -24.94 -37.81
CA ALA A 215 2.64 -23.59 -37.84
C ALA A 215 1.74 -23.38 -36.64
N ARG A 216 1.84 -22.18 -36.03
CA ARG A 216 0.99 -21.76 -34.92
C ARG A 216 0.52 -20.33 -35.15
N GLY A 217 -0.75 -20.06 -34.85
CA GLY A 217 -1.29 -18.71 -34.95
C GLY A 217 -1.40 -18.24 -36.41
N SER A 218 -1.85 -19.09 -37.32
CA SER A 218 -2.04 -18.79 -38.73
C SER A 218 -3.10 -17.72 -38.97
N HIS A 219 -3.17 -17.21 -40.22
CA HIS A 219 -4.21 -16.29 -40.67
C HIS A 219 -5.44 -17.09 -41.14
N GLU A 220 -6.64 -16.77 -40.67
CA GLU A 220 -7.88 -17.44 -40.98
C GLU A 220 -8.90 -16.48 -41.59
N ASN A 221 -9.68 -16.99 -42.52
CA ASN A 221 -10.81 -16.31 -43.12
C ASN A 221 -12.06 -16.41 -42.23
N GLY A 222 -13.04 -15.53 -42.53
CA GLY A 222 -14.27 -15.45 -41.75
C GLY A 222 -15.16 -16.71 -41.78
N ASP A 223 -14.97 -17.57 -42.75
CA ASP A 223 -15.72 -18.82 -42.90
C ASP A 223 -15.25 -19.98 -42.01
N ILE A 224 -14.06 -19.85 -41.40
CA ILE A 224 -13.49 -20.88 -40.51
C ILE A 224 -13.17 -20.39 -39.09
N PHE A 225 -12.91 -19.09 -38.88
CA PHE A 225 -12.47 -18.56 -37.62
C PHE A 225 -13.41 -18.86 -36.45
N PHE A 226 -14.74 -18.78 -36.67
CA PHE A 226 -15.73 -19.05 -35.64
C PHE A 226 -15.69 -20.51 -35.16
N GLN A 227 -15.68 -21.45 -36.08
CA GLN A 227 -15.60 -22.89 -35.76
C GLN A 227 -14.32 -23.20 -34.97
N HIS A 228 -13.20 -22.59 -35.34
CA HIS A 228 -11.93 -22.78 -34.65
C HIS A 228 -11.98 -22.18 -33.22
N ARG A 229 -12.61 -21.02 -33.06
CA ARG A 229 -12.83 -20.42 -31.71
C ARG A 229 -13.70 -21.32 -30.83
N GLU A 230 -14.72 -21.96 -31.34
CA GLU A 230 -15.57 -22.91 -30.59
C GLU A 230 -14.83 -24.20 -30.19
N ALA A 231 -13.82 -24.60 -30.94
CA ALA A 231 -13.06 -25.82 -30.65
C ALA A 231 -12.32 -25.78 -29.29
N CYS A 232 -12.11 -24.60 -28.72
CA CYS A 232 -11.46 -24.48 -27.42
C CYS A 232 -12.42 -24.75 -26.22
N ASN A 233 -13.73 -24.77 -26.41
CA ASN A 233 -14.74 -24.87 -25.34
C ASN A 233 -14.47 -26.04 -24.39
N LYS A 234 -14.10 -27.23 -24.91
CA LYS A 234 -13.82 -28.42 -24.10
C LYS A 234 -12.75 -28.17 -23.01
N PHE A 235 -11.73 -27.34 -23.29
CA PHE A 235 -10.67 -27.06 -22.31
C PHE A 235 -11.22 -26.26 -21.12
N TYR A 236 -12.14 -25.34 -21.37
CA TYR A 236 -12.78 -24.56 -20.35
C TYR A 236 -13.85 -25.33 -19.59
N ASP A 237 -14.57 -26.22 -20.23
CA ASP A 237 -15.57 -27.10 -19.61
C ASP A 237 -14.92 -28.13 -18.66
N GLU A 238 -13.74 -28.62 -18.99
CA GLU A 238 -12.99 -29.62 -18.23
C GLU A 238 -12.16 -28.99 -17.10
N LEU A 239 -11.76 -27.71 -17.23
CA LEU A 239 -10.81 -27.04 -16.34
C LEU A 239 -11.25 -26.97 -14.88
N PRO A 240 -12.52 -26.71 -14.51
CA PRO A 240 -12.94 -26.69 -13.10
C PRO A 240 -12.60 -28.00 -12.38
N ALA A 241 -12.83 -29.16 -13.01
CA ALA A 241 -12.48 -30.46 -12.44
C ALA A 241 -10.95 -30.65 -12.29
N VAL A 242 -10.16 -30.10 -13.22
CA VAL A 242 -8.69 -30.13 -13.11
C VAL A 242 -8.23 -29.26 -11.93
N VAL A 243 -8.83 -28.08 -11.73
CA VAL A 243 -8.53 -27.21 -10.58
C VAL A 243 -8.89 -27.90 -9.27
N GLU A 244 -10.09 -28.50 -9.16
CA GLU A 244 -10.51 -29.27 -7.98
C GLU A 244 -9.54 -30.42 -7.68
N LYS A 245 -9.11 -31.17 -8.68
CA LYS A 245 -8.11 -32.25 -8.53
C LYS A 245 -6.82 -31.73 -7.85
N TYR A 246 -6.32 -30.54 -8.22
CA TYR A 246 -5.13 -29.98 -7.61
C TYR A 246 -5.41 -29.37 -6.25
N MET A 247 -6.59 -28.77 -6.03
CA MET A 247 -7.03 -28.35 -4.70
C MET A 247 -7.11 -29.57 -3.75
N ASP A 248 -7.64 -30.71 -4.21
CA ASP A 248 -7.70 -31.95 -3.43
C ASP A 248 -6.32 -32.49 -3.06
N LYS A 249 -5.33 -32.39 -3.97
CA LYS A 249 -3.94 -32.74 -3.66
C LYS A 249 -3.36 -31.84 -2.56
N VAL A 250 -3.61 -30.55 -2.64
CA VAL A 250 -3.23 -29.57 -1.62
C VAL A 250 -3.93 -29.90 -0.30
N ASN A 251 -5.24 -30.10 -0.32
CA ASN A 251 -6.05 -30.43 0.86
C ASN A 251 -5.55 -31.71 1.55
N ALA A 252 -5.26 -32.75 0.77
CA ALA A 252 -4.75 -34.01 1.31
C ALA A 252 -3.38 -33.85 2.00
N LYS A 253 -2.54 -32.94 1.50
CA LYS A 253 -1.19 -32.71 2.00
C LYS A 253 -1.19 -31.79 3.22
N LEU A 254 -2.11 -30.80 3.25
CA LEU A 254 -2.14 -29.73 4.26
C LEU A 254 -3.23 -29.92 5.34
N GLY A 255 -4.22 -30.77 5.09
CA GLY A 255 -5.41 -30.90 5.95
C GLY A 255 -6.36 -29.71 5.82
N THR A 256 -6.36 -29.04 4.68
CA THR A 256 -7.25 -27.92 4.33
C THR A 256 -8.53 -28.41 3.63
N ASP A 257 -9.42 -27.48 3.27
CA ASP A 257 -10.69 -27.76 2.58
C ASP A 257 -10.92 -26.75 1.44
N TYR A 258 -9.90 -26.52 0.60
CA TYR A 258 -10.01 -25.63 -0.54
C TYR A 258 -10.92 -26.22 -1.62
N LYS A 259 -11.85 -25.40 -2.11
CA LYS A 259 -12.81 -25.68 -3.19
C LYS A 259 -12.90 -24.48 -4.12
N LEU A 260 -13.52 -24.67 -5.29
CA LEU A 260 -13.78 -23.57 -6.24
C LEU A 260 -14.58 -22.44 -5.57
N PHE A 261 -15.53 -22.83 -4.73
CA PHE A 261 -16.33 -21.96 -3.85
C PHE A 261 -16.39 -22.59 -2.47
N ASN A 262 -15.87 -21.90 -1.46
CA ASN A 262 -15.98 -22.38 -0.07
C ASN A 262 -17.09 -21.67 0.68
N TYR A 263 -17.93 -22.43 1.32
CA TYR A 263 -18.91 -21.91 2.27
C TYR A 263 -18.32 -21.76 3.67
N TYR A 264 -18.65 -20.67 4.38
CA TYR A 264 -18.30 -20.43 5.77
C TYR A 264 -19.50 -19.83 6.52
N GLY A 265 -19.84 -20.31 7.71
CA GLY A 265 -20.88 -19.76 8.57
C GLY A 265 -21.92 -20.78 9.04
N ALA A 266 -23.11 -20.31 9.43
CA ALA A 266 -24.18 -21.16 9.92
C ALA A 266 -24.65 -22.14 8.83
N PRO A 267 -24.82 -23.45 9.11
CA PRO A 267 -25.24 -24.42 8.11
C PRO A 267 -26.66 -24.17 7.56
N ASP A 268 -27.46 -23.44 8.31
CA ASP A 268 -28.83 -23.02 7.94
C ASP A 268 -28.95 -21.50 7.73
N ALA A 269 -27.89 -20.88 7.21
CA ALA A 269 -27.88 -19.44 6.92
C ALA A 269 -29.01 -19.05 5.97
N ASP A 270 -29.71 -17.97 6.31
CA ASP A 270 -30.73 -17.35 5.49
C ASP A 270 -30.24 -16.06 4.79
N ARG A 271 -29.10 -15.50 5.24
CA ARG A 271 -28.43 -14.32 4.69
C ARG A 271 -26.98 -14.70 4.36
N VAL A 272 -26.58 -14.52 3.10
CA VAL A 272 -25.28 -14.95 2.61
C VAL A 272 -24.58 -13.80 1.86
N ILE A 273 -23.29 -13.62 2.11
CA ILE A 273 -22.41 -12.77 1.30
C ILE A 273 -21.64 -13.67 0.32
N ILE A 274 -21.45 -13.20 -0.91
CA ILE A 274 -20.55 -13.82 -1.90
C ILE A 274 -19.47 -12.79 -2.24
N ALA A 275 -18.19 -13.14 -2.08
CA ALA A 275 -17.08 -12.21 -2.30
C ALA A 275 -15.77 -12.92 -2.68
N MET A 276 -14.81 -12.12 -3.18
CA MET A 276 -13.43 -12.55 -3.49
C MET A 276 -12.40 -11.70 -2.74
N GLY A 277 -11.23 -12.28 -2.50
CA GLY A 277 -10.06 -11.59 -1.97
C GLY A 277 -10.11 -11.36 -0.45
N SER A 278 -9.38 -10.36 0.00
CA SER A 278 -9.09 -10.15 1.43
C SER A 278 -10.31 -9.86 2.31
N ILE A 279 -11.42 -9.37 1.76
CA ILE A 279 -12.66 -9.15 2.51
C ILE A 279 -13.20 -10.44 3.14
N ASN A 280 -12.86 -11.60 2.59
CA ASN A 280 -13.31 -12.87 3.11
C ASN A 280 -12.88 -13.09 4.57
N ASP A 281 -11.65 -12.71 4.93
CA ASP A 281 -11.16 -12.85 6.31
C ASP A 281 -11.93 -11.92 7.26
N VAL A 282 -12.23 -10.68 6.84
CA VAL A 282 -13.06 -9.75 7.64
C VAL A 282 -14.47 -10.30 7.84
N ALA A 283 -15.05 -10.87 6.78
CA ALA A 283 -16.40 -11.45 6.84
C ALA A 283 -16.45 -12.67 7.77
N GLU A 284 -15.40 -13.50 7.78
CA GLU A 284 -15.32 -14.63 8.72
C GLU A 284 -15.32 -14.18 10.18
N GLU A 285 -14.57 -13.12 10.53
CA GLU A 285 -14.60 -12.56 11.90
C GLU A 285 -16.01 -12.07 12.29
N VAL A 286 -16.69 -11.38 11.37
CA VAL A 286 -18.05 -10.88 11.62
C VAL A 286 -19.05 -12.03 11.74
N ILE A 287 -18.94 -13.07 10.91
CA ILE A 287 -19.79 -14.26 10.96
C ILE A 287 -19.61 -15.01 12.29
N ASP A 288 -18.35 -15.20 12.73
CA ASP A 288 -18.09 -15.84 14.04
C ASP A 288 -18.78 -15.07 15.18
N TYR A 289 -18.71 -13.73 15.13
CA TYR A 289 -19.38 -12.90 16.13
C TYR A 289 -20.92 -13.02 16.07
N LEU A 290 -21.51 -12.99 14.87
CA LEU A 290 -22.96 -13.04 14.66
C LEU A 290 -23.52 -14.44 14.96
N THR A 291 -22.85 -15.50 14.49
CA THR A 291 -23.28 -16.89 14.75
C THR A 291 -23.17 -17.26 16.22
N ALA A 292 -22.17 -16.74 16.94
CA ALA A 292 -22.11 -16.89 18.39
C ALA A 292 -23.31 -16.26 19.12
N LYS A 293 -24.02 -15.32 18.48
CA LYS A 293 -25.28 -14.72 18.96
C LYS A 293 -26.54 -15.41 18.44
N GLY A 294 -26.39 -16.47 17.65
CA GLY A 294 -27.50 -17.23 17.09
C GLY A 294 -28.01 -16.70 15.73
N GLU A 295 -27.30 -15.75 15.11
CA GLU A 295 -27.64 -15.24 13.77
C GLU A 295 -27.32 -16.28 12.69
N LYS A 296 -28.20 -16.33 11.67
CA LYS A 296 -28.07 -17.30 10.57
C LYS A 296 -27.45 -16.66 9.35
N VAL A 297 -26.16 -16.44 9.43
CA VAL A 297 -25.38 -15.74 8.40
C VAL A 297 -24.26 -16.64 7.85
N GLY A 298 -23.89 -16.39 6.59
CA GLY A 298 -22.83 -17.13 5.92
C GLY A 298 -22.14 -16.35 4.82
N LEU A 299 -21.01 -16.89 4.36
CA LEU A 299 -20.16 -16.37 3.31
C LEU A 299 -19.85 -17.47 2.29
N ILE A 300 -19.84 -17.12 1.03
CA ILE A 300 -19.25 -17.93 -0.03
C ILE A 300 -18.01 -17.21 -0.54
N LYS A 301 -16.86 -17.84 -0.34
CA LYS A 301 -15.58 -17.39 -0.86
C LYS A 301 -15.37 -17.92 -2.28
N VAL A 302 -15.27 -17.02 -3.25
CA VAL A 302 -15.00 -17.35 -4.65
C VAL A 302 -13.49 -17.47 -4.83
N ARG A 303 -13.00 -18.65 -5.25
CA ARG A 303 -11.60 -18.87 -5.59
C ARG A 303 -11.38 -18.99 -7.10
N LEU A 304 -12.11 -19.86 -7.78
CA LEU A 304 -12.05 -19.92 -9.24
C LEU A 304 -13.13 -19.01 -9.83
N TYR A 305 -12.72 -17.84 -10.32
CA TYR A 305 -13.65 -16.90 -10.96
C TYR A 305 -13.86 -17.21 -12.45
N ARG A 306 -12.82 -17.69 -13.13
CA ARG A 306 -12.90 -18.18 -14.54
C ARG A 306 -12.10 -19.48 -14.70
N PRO A 307 -12.64 -20.46 -15.44
CA PRO A 307 -14.02 -20.51 -15.93
C PRO A 307 -15.01 -20.59 -14.79
N TRP A 308 -16.21 -20.04 -15.00
CA TRP A 308 -17.26 -20.03 -14.01
C TRP A 308 -17.95 -21.40 -13.91
N SER A 309 -18.07 -21.93 -12.69
CA SER A 309 -18.79 -23.18 -12.42
C SER A 309 -20.10 -22.89 -11.67
N SER A 310 -21.22 -22.83 -12.42
CA SER A 310 -22.55 -22.64 -11.82
C SER A 310 -22.89 -23.79 -10.85
N GLU A 311 -22.54 -25.03 -11.20
CA GLU A 311 -22.79 -26.20 -10.35
C GLU A 311 -22.07 -26.08 -9.01
N ALA A 312 -20.78 -25.74 -9.01
CA ALA A 312 -19.99 -25.60 -7.79
C ALA A 312 -20.52 -24.46 -6.90
N LEU A 313 -20.94 -23.33 -7.48
CA LEU A 313 -21.57 -22.24 -6.72
C LEU A 313 -22.89 -22.71 -6.09
N LEU A 314 -23.78 -23.33 -6.85
CA LEU A 314 -25.09 -23.78 -6.37
C LEU A 314 -24.95 -24.82 -5.24
N ASN A 315 -23.93 -25.67 -5.31
CA ASN A 315 -23.61 -26.63 -4.26
C ASN A 315 -23.08 -25.95 -2.98
N ALA A 316 -22.47 -24.78 -3.09
CA ALA A 316 -21.99 -24.01 -1.94
C ALA A 316 -23.09 -23.17 -1.28
N ILE A 317 -24.18 -22.85 -1.97
CA ILE A 317 -25.28 -22.03 -1.43
C ILE A 317 -26.11 -22.88 -0.43
N PRO A 318 -26.29 -22.45 0.84
CA PRO A 318 -27.19 -23.11 1.76
C PRO A 318 -28.62 -23.16 1.21
N LYS A 319 -29.30 -24.28 1.33
CA LYS A 319 -30.70 -24.44 0.88
C LYS A 319 -31.67 -23.49 1.59
N THR A 320 -31.28 -22.96 2.71
CA THR A 320 -32.04 -22.01 3.54
C THR A 320 -31.82 -20.56 3.15
N ALA A 321 -30.87 -20.28 2.25
CA ALA A 321 -30.53 -18.92 1.82
C ALA A 321 -31.75 -18.24 1.16
N LYS A 322 -32.15 -17.10 1.71
CA LYS A 322 -33.25 -16.27 1.19
C LYS A 322 -32.76 -14.98 0.57
N LYS A 323 -31.66 -14.46 1.11
CA LYS A 323 -31.10 -13.17 0.70
C LYS A 323 -29.59 -13.30 0.51
N ILE A 324 -29.12 -12.84 -0.63
CA ILE A 324 -27.72 -12.90 -1.01
C ILE A 324 -27.23 -11.51 -1.41
N ALA A 325 -26.12 -11.08 -0.82
CA ALA A 325 -25.39 -9.88 -1.25
C ALA A 325 -24.09 -10.30 -1.93
N VAL A 326 -23.89 -9.84 -3.16
CA VAL A 326 -22.60 -10.04 -3.87
C VAL A 326 -21.78 -8.78 -3.74
N LEU A 327 -20.56 -8.91 -3.25
CA LEU A 327 -19.65 -7.80 -3.06
C LEU A 327 -18.56 -7.83 -4.14
N ASP A 328 -18.53 -6.78 -4.94
CA ASP A 328 -17.53 -6.57 -6.00
C ASP A 328 -16.54 -5.47 -5.58
N ARG A 329 -15.24 -5.76 -5.66
CA ARG A 329 -14.18 -4.78 -5.41
C ARG A 329 -13.82 -4.01 -6.68
N THR A 330 -14.83 -3.52 -7.37
CA THR A 330 -14.70 -2.75 -8.60
C THR A 330 -15.91 -1.87 -8.82
N LYS A 331 -15.82 -0.97 -9.81
CA LYS A 331 -16.94 -0.22 -10.35
C LYS A 331 -16.89 -0.32 -11.86
N GLU A 332 -17.94 -0.88 -12.48
CA GLU A 332 -18.11 -0.89 -13.92
C GLU A 332 -19.13 0.18 -14.34
N PRO A 333 -18.68 1.39 -14.81
CA PRO A 333 -19.59 2.47 -15.17
C PRO A 333 -20.48 2.07 -16.33
N GLY A 334 -21.80 2.31 -16.19
CA GLY A 334 -22.78 2.03 -17.22
C GLY A 334 -23.32 0.60 -17.25
N SER A 335 -22.78 -0.32 -16.46
CA SER A 335 -23.29 -1.69 -16.32
C SER A 335 -24.55 -1.75 -15.42
N LEU A 336 -25.34 -2.79 -15.59
CA LEU A 336 -26.48 -3.11 -14.71
C LEU A 336 -26.03 -3.60 -13.32
N GLY A 337 -24.84 -4.11 -13.20
CA GLY A 337 -24.19 -4.58 -11.99
C GLY A 337 -22.71 -4.84 -12.26
N GLU A 338 -21.94 -5.05 -11.23
CA GLU A 338 -20.55 -5.40 -11.30
C GLU A 338 -20.38 -6.87 -11.74
N PRO A 339 -19.19 -7.29 -12.21
CA PRO A 339 -19.04 -8.58 -12.92
C PRO A 339 -19.41 -9.81 -12.09
N LEU A 340 -18.98 -9.91 -10.82
CA LEU A 340 -19.33 -11.06 -9.98
C LEU A 340 -20.84 -11.13 -9.71
N TYR A 341 -21.46 -9.99 -9.42
CA TYR A 341 -22.92 -9.92 -9.25
C TYR A 341 -23.65 -10.44 -10.49
N LEU A 342 -23.22 -10.06 -11.71
CA LEU A 342 -23.87 -10.49 -12.94
C LEU A 342 -23.73 -12.01 -13.16
N ASP A 343 -22.58 -12.59 -12.85
CA ASP A 343 -22.37 -14.03 -12.98
C ASP A 343 -23.25 -14.82 -11.98
N VAL A 344 -23.34 -14.35 -10.72
CA VAL A 344 -24.23 -14.95 -9.72
C VAL A 344 -25.69 -14.79 -10.11
N ALA A 345 -26.10 -13.61 -10.57
CA ALA A 345 -27.48 -13.34 -10.99
C ALA A 345 -27.90 -14.28 -12.14
N THR A 346 -27.03 -14.49 -13.12
CA THR A 346 -27.26 -15.42 -14.22
C THR A 346 -27.39 -16.84 -13.71
N THR A 347 -26.48 -17.29 -12.85
CA THR A 347 -26.52 -18.64 -12.27
C THR A 347 -27.82 -18.92 -11.52
N LEU A 348 -28.24 -18.00 -10.63
CA LEU A 348 -29.47 -18.19 -9.87
C LEU A 348 -30.72 -18.20 -10.78
N ARG A 349 -30.70 -17.35 -11.80
CA ARG A 349 -31.79 -17.29 -12.77
C ARG A 349 -31.92 -18.60 -13.57
N GLU A 350 -30.81 -19.13 -14.06
CA GLU A 350 -30.79 -20.40 -14.82
C GLU A 350 -31.16 -21.59 -13.94
N ALA A 351 -30.80 -21.55 -12.64
CA ALA A 351 -31.18 -22.56 -11.65
C ALA A 351 -32.64 -22.46 -11.17
N GLY A 352 -33.39 -21.45 -11.63
CA GLY A 352 -34.78 -21.22 -11.20
C GLY A 352 -34.94 -20.73 -9.76
N MET A 353 -33.88 -20.24 -9.12
CA MET A 353 -33.91 -19.70 -7.75
C MET A 353 -34.48 -18.27 -7.69
N ASN A 354 -35.70 -18.09 -8.24
CA ASN A 354 -36.29 -16.75 -8.40
C ASN A 354 -36.81 -16.14 -7.08
N ASP A 355 -36.96 -16.96 -6.04
CA ASP A 355 -37.43 -16.50 -4.71
C ASP A 355 -36.30 -15.96 -3.83
N VAL A 356 -35.06 -16.12 -4.24
CA VAL A 356 -33.90 -15.55 -3.53
C VAL A 356 -33.77 -14.08 -3.89
N VAL A 357 -33.76 -13.22 -2.87
CA VAL A 357 -33.48 -11.79 -3.05
C VAL A 357 -31.97 -11.61 -3.24
N LEU A 358 -31.57 -11.13 -4.42
CA LEU A 358 -30.18 -10.91 -4.78
C LEU A 358 -29.89 -9.41 -4.89
N VAL A 359 -28.88 -8.92 -4.18
CA VAL A 359 -28.39 -7.54 -4.26
C VAL A 359 -26.89 -7.49 -4.51
N GLY A 360 -26.43 -6.48 -5.22
CA GLY A 360 -25.01 -6.20 -5.45
C GLY A 360 -24.53 -5.02 -4.61
N GLY A 361 -23.27 -5.07 -4.18
CA GLY A 361 -22.59 -4.00 -3.45
C GLY A 361 -21.17 -3.78 -3.91
N ARG A 362 -20.70 -2.55 -3.85
CA ARG A 362 -19.33 -2.14 -4.18
C ARG A 362 -18.56 -1.77 -2.93
N TYR A 363 -17.29 -2.15 -2.89
CA TYR A 363 -16.42 -1.87 -1.75
C TYR A 363 -14.95 -1.74 -2.15
N GLY A 364 -14.14 -1.17 -1.28
CA GLY A 364 -12.70 -1.35 -1.27
C GLY A 364 -11.92 -0.81 -2.46
N LEU A 365 -12.52 0.05 -3.32
CA LEU A 365 -11.80 0.64 -4.45
C LEU A 365 -10.59 1.44 -3.95
N GLY A 366 -9.46 1.28 -4.64
CA GLY A 366 -8.23 1.96 -4.25
C GLY A 366 -7.78 1.66 -2.83
N SER A 367 -7.98 0.44 -2.35
CA SER A 367 -7.71 0.01 -0.97
C SER A 367 -8.46 0.80 0.11
N LYS A 368 -9.63 1.39 -0.22
CA LYS A 368 -10.50 1.93 0.82
C LYS A 368 -10.71 0.86 1.89
N ASP A 369 -10.52 1.21 3.15
CA ASP A 369 -10.63 0.25 4.23
C ASP A 369 -12.00 -0.40 4.30
N THR A 370 -12.05 -1.68 4.65
CA THR A 370 -13.28 -2.45 4.78
C THR A 370 -13.28 -3.13 6.15
N PRO A 371 -13.50 -2.36 7.22
CA PRO A 371 -13.51 -2.90 8.59
C PRO A 371 -14.77 -3.73 8.86
N PRO A 372 -14.84 -4.44 9.99
CA PRO A 372 -16.02 -5.18 10.41
C PRO A 372 -17.32 -4.37 10.37
N SER A 373 -17.29 -3.07 10.68
CA SER A 373 -18.46 -2.17 10.60
C SER A 373 -19.14 -2.19 9.24
N SER A 374 -18.35 -2.27 8.17
CA SER A 374 -18.87 -2.34 6.79
C SER A 374 -19.56 -3.68 6.52
N VAL A 375 -19.01 -4.80 7.00
CA VAL A 375 -19.62 -6.13 6.83
C VAL A 375 -20.88 -6.28 7.68
N PHE A 376 -20.88 -5.78 8.93
CA PHE A 376 -22.10 -5.70 9.75
C PHE A 376 -23.21 -4.93 9.03
N ALA A 377 -22.86 -3.81 8.36
CA ALA A 377 -23.85 -3.03 7.61
C ALA A 377 -24.53 -3.86 6.50
N VAL A 378 -23.77 -4.74 5.82
CA VAL A 378 -24.33 -5.63 4.79
C VAL A 378 -25.31 -6.63 5.38
N TYR A 379 -24.93 -7.32 6.47
CA TYR A 379 -25.87 -8.27 7.11
C TYR A 379 -27.10 -7.57 7.67
N THR A 380 -26.95 -6.38 8.26
CA THR A 380 -28.11 -5.55 8.70
C THR A 380 -29.00 -5.12 7.54
N GLU A 381 -28.42 -4.79 6.39
CA GLU A 381 -29.19 -4.45 5.19
C GLU A 381 -29.99 -5.65 4.69
N LEU A 382 -29.41 -6.85 4.75
CA LEU A 382 -30.09 -8.09 4.37
C LEU A 382 -31.23 -8.50 5.33
N GLU A 383 -31.35 -7.90 6.51
CA GLU A 383 -32.52 -8.10 7.38
C GLU A 383 -33.80 -7.47 6.82
N LYS A 384 -33.68 -6.38 6.07
CA LYS A 384 -34.81 -5.61 5.53
C LYS A 384 -35.61 -6.42 4.51
N ASP A 385 -36.89 -6.20 4.43
CA ASP A 385 -37.76 -6.84 3.43
C ASP A 385 -37.33 -6.50 2.00
N ALA A 386 -36.88 -5.27 1.77
CA ALA A 386 -36.38 -4.78 0.48
C ALA A 386 -34.97 -4.20 0.69
N PRO A 387 -33.93 -5.02 0.68
CA PRO A 387 -32.56 -4.53 0.82
C PRO A 387 -32.13 -3.70 -0.38
N LYS A 388 -31.29 -2.70 -0.12
CA LYS A 388 -30.79 -1.78 -1.14
C LYS A 388 -29.94 -2.54 -2.16
N HIS A 389 -30.20 -2.35 -3.43
CA HIS A 389 -29.40 -2.87 -4.54
C HIS A 389 -28.37 -1.84 -5.03
N ARG A 390 -27.22 -2.30 -5.52
CA ARG A 390 -26.10 -1.47 -5.98
C ARG A 390 -25.55 -0.55 -4.90
N PHE A 391 -25.59 -1.01 -3.66
CA PHE A 391 -25.11 -0.23 -2.53
C PHE A 391 -23.59 -0.07 -2.54
N THR A 392 -23.09 0.84 -1.71
CA THR A 392 -21.67 1.00 -1.37
C THR A 392 -21.45 0.88 0.13
N ILE A 393 -20.30 0.39 0.52
CA ILE A 393 -19.82 0.36 1.92
C ILE A 393 -18.44 1.03 2.00
N GLY A 394 -18.08 1.53 3.18
CA GLY A 394 -16.81 2.20 3.44
C GLY A 394 -16.75 3.67 3.04
N ILE A 395 -17.82 4.22 2.45
CA ILE A 395 -17.93 5.62 2.04
C ILE A 395 -19.32 6.18 2.41
N VAL A 396 -19.44 7.51 2.38
CA VAL A 396 -20.70 8.22 2.49
C VAL A 396 -21.06 8.81 1.12
N ASP A 397 -21.99 8.16 0.42
CA ASP A 397 -22.52 8.65 -0.84
C ASP A 397 -23.80 9.44 -0.59
N ASP A 398 -23.65 10.74 -0.44
CA ASP A 398 -24.72 11.73 -0.28
C ASP A 398 -25.22 12.35 -1.60
N VAL A 399 -24.68 11.84 -2.72
CA VAL A 399 -25.11 12.26 -4.08
C VAL A 399 -26.17 11.31 -4.64
N THR A 400 -25.88 9.99 -4.64
CA THR A 400 -26.83 8.98 -5.13
C THR A 400 -27.48 8.18 -4.01
N ASN A 401 -27.07 8.39 -2.76
CA ASN A 401 -27.62 7.78 -1.55
C ASN A 401 -27.59 6.25 -1.55
N LEU A 402 -26.54 5.67 -2.14
CA LEU A 402 -26.36 4.22 -2.26
C LEU A 402 -25.59 3.62 -1.09
N SER A 403 -24.91 4.42 -0.27
CA SER A 403 -24.17 3.91 0.89
C SER A 403 -25.08 3.26 1.93
N LEU A 404 -24.56 2.19 2.52
CA LEU A 404 -25.12 1.62 3.73
C LEU A 404 -24.56 2.35 4.96
N PRO A 405 -25.37 2.63 5.98
CA PRO A 405 -24.87 3.20 7.23
C PRO A 405 -24.01 2.15 7.97
N GLU A 406 -22.79 2.53 8.32
CA GLU A 406 -21.92 1.66 9.11
C GLU A 406 -22.36 1.61 10.58
N VAL A 407 -22.17 0.43 11.19
CA VAL A 407 -22.37 0.24 12.63
C VAL A 407 -21.20 0.86 13.38
N LYS A 408 -21.45 1.95 14.11
CA LYS A 408 -20.42 2.66 14.89
C LYS A 408 -20.92 2.93 16.33
N PRO A 409 -20.12 2.59 17.37
CA PRO A 409 -18.89 1.79 17.31
C PRO A 409 -19.19 0.33 16.88
N ALA A 410 -18.29 -0.23 16.07
CA ALA A 410 -18.41 -1.63 15.71
C ALA A 410 -18.06 -2.54 16.90
N PRO A 411 -18.69 -3.72 17.01
CA PRO A 411 -18.22 -4.75 17.92
C PRO A 411 -16.76 -5.14 17.63
N ILE A 412 -16.02 -5.51 18.67
CA ILE A 412 -14.67 -6.08 18.51
C ILE A 412 -14.83 -7.51 18.02
N THR A 413 -14.24 -7.80 16.85
CA THR A 413 -14.28 -9.12 16.20
C THR A 413 -12.93 -9.80 16.16
N SER A 414 -11.84 -9.06 16.40
CA SER A 414 -10.50 -9.63 16.46
C SER A 414 -10.40 -10.70 17.54
N ALA A 415 -9.56 -11.71 17.31
CA ALA A 415 -9.38 -12.83 18.21
C ALA A 415 -8.99 -12.38 19.64
N PRO A 416 -9.58 -12.95 20.70
CA PRO A 416 -9.25 -12.56 22.06
C PRO A 416 -7.75 -12.65 22.35
N GLY A 417 -7.19 -11.64 23.04
CA GLY A 417 -5.77 -11.59 23.40
C GLY A 417 -4.87 -11.07 22.27
N THR A 418 -5.43 -10.67 21.13
CA THR A 418 -4.66 -9.99 20.08
C THR A 418 -4.22 -8.62 20.57
N LYS A 419 -2.90 -8.37 20.57
CA LYS A 419 -2.32 -7.03 20.76
C LYS A 419 -2.25 -6.30 19.44
N GLU A 420 -2.71 -5.06 19.43
CA GLU A 420 -2.79 -4.19 18.26
C GLU A 420 -1.91 -2.95 18.46
N CYS A 421 -0.98 -2.73 17.54
CA CYS A 421 0.02 -1.66 17.61
C CYS A 421 0.01 -0.84 16.33
N LYS A 422 0.05 0.50 16.46
CA LYS A 422 -0.01 1.43 15.33
C LYS A 422 1.14 2.44 15.40
N PHE A 423 1.80 2.69 14.26
CA PHE A 423 2.98 3.56 14.21
C PHE A 423 2.84 4.56 13.08
N TRP A 424 2.95 5.83 13.43
CA TRP A 424 2.95 6.96 12.50
C TRP A 424 4.37 7.41 12.23
N GLY A 425 4.84 7.21 11.01
CA GLY A 425 6.19 7.54 10.55
C GLY A 425 6.18 8.42 9.31
N LEU A 426 7.37 8.89 8.94
CA LEU A 426 7.62 9.68 7.74
C LEU A 426 8.23 8.80 6.66
N GLY A 427 7.74 8.88 5.43
CA GLY A 427 8.31 8.14 4.31
C GLY A 427 9.82 8.39 4.15
N GLY A 428 10.59 7.32 4.27
CA GLY A 428 12.05 7.37 4.22
C GLY A 428 12.77 7.48 5.58
N ASP A 429 12.05 7.59 6.71
CA ASP A 429 12.66 7.65 8.05
C ASP A 429 13.10 6.29 8.61
N GLY A 430 12.76 5.19 7.94
CA GLY A 430 13.09 3.83 8.35
C GLY A 430 12.06 3.15 9.26
N THR A 431 10.95 3.83 9.62
CA THR A 431 9.88 3.29 10.48
C THR A 431 9.30 1.98 9.92
N VAL A 432 8.95 1.93 8.63
CA VAL A 432 8.39 0.73 8.00
C VAL A 432 9.38 -0.44 8.06
N GLY A 433 10.66 -0.19 7.78
CA GLY A 433 11.72 -1.20 7.87
C GLY A 433 11.88 -1.76 9.28
N ALA A 434 11.88 -0.89 10.30
CA ALA A 434 11.96 -1.28 11.70
C ALA A 434 10.74 -2.12 12.12
N ASN A 435 9.53 -1.74 11.70
CA ASN A 435 8.31 -2.47 12.02
C ASN A 435 8.24 -3.83 11.31
N LYS A 436 8.69 -3.93 10.05
CA LYS A 436 8.89 -5.24 9.38
C LYS A 436 9.86 -6.13 10.15
N ASN A 437 10.95 -5.56 10.64
CA ASN A 437 11.93 -6.29 11.45
C ASN A 437 11.33 -6.72 12.81
N SER A 438 10.60 -5.85 13.50
CA SER A 438 9.89 -6.19 14.75
C SER A 438 8.91 -7.34 14.54
N THR A 439 8.11 -7.30 13.48
CA THR A 439 7.16 -8.36 13.13
C THR A 439 7.86 -9.69 12.91
N LYS A 440 9.00 -9.69 12.18
CA LYS A 440 9.80 -10.89 11.95
C LYS A 440 10.43 -11.42 13.24
N ILE A 441 10.97 -10.54 14.09
CA ILE A 441 11.52 -10.95 15.39
C ILE A 441 10.46 -11.67 16.22
N ILE A 442 9.26 -11.10 16.31
CA ILE A 442 8.18 -11.73 17.09
C ILE A 442 7.73 -13.04 16.42
N GLY A 443 7.54 -13.05 15.11
CA GLY A 443 7.11 -14.23 14.37
C GLY A 443 8.10 -15.39 14.42
N ASP A 444 9.39 -15.10 14.22
CA ASP A 444 10.42 -16.13 14.11
C ASP A 444 10.90 -16.68 15.47
N HIS A 445 10.72 -15.89 16.55
CA HIS A 445 11.22 -16.24 17.89
C HIS A 445 10.13 -16.48 18.94
N THR A 446 8.87 -16.47 18.57
CA THR A 446 7.73 -16.81 19.44
C THR A 446 6.74 -17.73 18.71
N ASP A 447 5.83 -18.36 19.46
CA ASP A 447 4.74 -19.14 18.88
C ASP A 447 3.54 -18.28 18.43
N LYS A 448 3.63 -16.94 18.58
CA LYS A 448 2.54 -16.03 18.23
C LYS A 448 2.26 -16.00 16.74
N TYR A 449 0.99 -15.88 16.41
CA TYR A 449 0.57 -15.39 15.09
C TYR A 449 0.91 -13.92 14.96
N ILE A 450 1.28 -13.51 13.76
CA ILE A 450 1.64 -12.13 13.44
C ILE A 450 0.86 -11.69 12.20
N GLN A 451 0.53 -10.42 12.17
CA GLN A 451 0.05 -9.73 10.99
C GLN A 451 0.62 -8.32 10.97
N ALA A 452 1.18 -7.91 9.85
CA ALA A 452 1.62 -6.54 9.64
C ALA A 452 1.13 -6.03 8.31
N TYR A 453 0.58 -4.82 8.33
CA TYR A 453 0.14 -4.11 7.16
C TYR A 453 0.65 -2.67 7.19
N PHE A 454 0.94 -2.10 6.01
CA PHE A 454 1.53 -0.76 5.90
C PHE A 454 0.68 0.11 4.98
N GLN A 455 0.20 1.20 5.54
CA GLN A 455 -0.54 2.24 4.82
C GLN A 455 0.45 3.34 4.40
N TYR A 456 0.32 3.79 3.18
CA TYR A 456 1.18 4.82 2.59
C TYR A 456 0.35 6.00 2.10
N ASP A 457 0.86 7.21 2.30
CA ASP A 457 0.41 8.38 1.56
C ASP A 457 0.85 8.25 0.09
N SER A 458 0.10 8.81 -0.83
CA SER A 458 0.44 8.85 -2.26
C SER A 458 1.69 9.69 -2.58
N LYS A 459 2.14 10.53 -1.66
CA LYS A 459 3.37 11.32 -1.79
C LYS A 459 4.60 10.44 -1.65
N LYS A 460 5.47 10.40 -2.66
CA LYS A 460 6.66 9.54 -2.66
C LYS A 460 7.70 9.93 -1.60
N THR A 461 7.95 11.24 -1.40
CA THR A 461 8.95 11.71 -0.45
C THR A 461 8.30 12.43 0.70
N GLY A 462 8.57 11.96 1.92
CA GLY A 462 8.04 12.57 3.15
C GLY A 462 6.53 12.47 3.29
N GLY A 463 5.89 11.52 2.62
CA GLY A 463 4.49 11.16 2.88
C GLY A 463 4.34 10.45 4.22
N VAL A 464 3.14 10.47 4.77
CA VAL A 464 2.83 9.76 6.00
C VAL A 464 2.87 8.25 5.75
N THR A 465 3.49 7.50 6.64
CA THR A 465 3.39 6.04 6.68
C THR A 465 2.74 5.59 7.97
N ILE A 466 1.80 4.67 7.90
CA ILE A 466 1.16 4.11 9.09
C ILE A 466 1.34 2.60 9.07
N SER A 467 2.00 2.06 10.08
CA SER A 467 2.17 0.61 10.24
C SER A 467 1.12 0.08 11.22
N HIS A 468 0.47 -1.02 10.85
CA HIS A 468 -0.52 -1.73 11.64
C HIS A 468 0.01 -3.13 11.93
N LEU A 469 0.29 -3.42 13.20
CA LEU A 469 0.86 -4.69 13.64
C LEU A 469 -0.07 -5.37 14.64
N ARG A 470 -0.36 -6.65 14.41
CA ARG A 470 -1.14 -7.50 15.31
C ARG A 470 -0.34 -8.72 15.72
N PHE A 471 -0.46 -9.08 16.99
CA PHE A 471 0.23 -10.22 17.58
C PHE A 471 -0.72 -10.95 18.54
N GLY A 472 -0.80 -12.28 18.43
CA GLY A 472 -1.71 -13.04 19.29
C GLY A 472 -1.42 -14.52 19.32
N ASP A 473 -2.09 -15.22 20.23
CA ASP A 473 -1.97 -16.69 20.38
C ASP A 473 -2.99 -17.45 19.50
N ASN A 474 -3.88 -16.70 18.84
CA ASN A 474 -4.87 -17.22 17.92
C ASN A 474 -4.60 -16.71 16.48
N PRO A 475 -5.08 -17.43 15.45
CA PRO A 475 -5.01 -16.96 14.07
C PRO A 475 -5.63 -15.56 13.92
N ILE A 476 -4.96 -14.70 13.14
CA ILE A 476 -5.37 -13.32 12.90
C ILE A 476 -5.97 -13.24 11.49
N ARG A 477 -7.23 -12.82 11.39
CA ARG A 477 -8.00 -12.67 10.15
C ARG A 477 -8.52 -11.23 10.00
N SER A 478 -7.66 -10.25 10.29
CA SER A 478 -8.02 -8.84 10.43
C SER A 478 -7.32 -7.96 9.39
N PRO A 479 -7.56 -8.12 8.06
CA PRO A 479 -6.89 -7.32 7.03
C PRO A 479 -7.51 -5.92 6.90
N TYR A 480 -7.76 -5.23 8.00
CA TYR A 480 -8.28 -3.87 8.09
C TYR A 480 -7.42 -3.02 9.02
N TYR A 481 -7.57 -1.71 8.94
CA TYR A 481 -6.78 -0.78 9.75
C TYR A 481 -7.09 -0.90 11.24
N ILE A 482 -6.06 -0.77 12.06
CA ILE A 482 -6.21 -0.70 13.52
C ILE A 482 -6.76 0.69 13.86
N ASN A 483 -7.89 0.71 14.54
CA ASN A 483 -8.55 1.90 15.06
C ASN A 483 -8.79 1.85 16.57
N GLN A 484 -8.40 0.75 17.22
CA GLN A 484 -8.39 0.57 18.66
C GLN A 484 -7.11 -0.18 19.05
N ALA A 485 -6.04 0.55 19.27
CA ALA A 485 -4.70 0.01 19.52
C ALA A 485 -4.37 -0.08 21.02
N ASP A 486 -3.61 -1.10 21.39
CA ASP A 486 -3.00 -1.20 22.72
C ASP A 486 -1.79 -0.23 22.83
N PHE A 487 -1.14 0.03 21.71
CA PHE A 487 0.03 0.90 21.60
C PHE A 487 -0.02 1.74 20.32
N VAL A 488 0.15 3.05 20.44
CA VAL A 488 0.33 3.96 19.29
C VAL A 488 1.62 4.74 19.46
N ALA A 489 2.43 4.82 18.39
CA ALA A 489 3.64 5.62 18.36
C ALA A 489 3.57 6.71 17.28
N CYS A 490 3.93 7.94 17.64
CA CYS A 490 4.19 9.05 16.75
C CYS A 490 5.70 9.25 16.62
N HIS A 491 6.27 8.91 15.45
CA HIS A 491 7.71 9.02 15.22
C HIS A 491 8.15 10.41 14.74
N ASN A 492 7.22 11.23 14.23
CA ASN A 492 7.52 12.59 13.79
C ASN A 492 6.68 13.61 14.57
N PRO A 493 7.31 14.51 15.35
CA PRO A 493 6.59 15.48 16.18
C PRO A 493 5.73 16.47 15.39
N ALA A 494 6.03 16.71 14.10
CA ALA A 494 5.23 17.57 13.26
C ALA A 494 3.77 17.10 13.16
N TYR A 495 3.49 15.81 13.30
CA TYR A 495 2.12 15.28 13.25
C TYR A 495 1.27 15.69 14.45
N VAL A 496 1.93 15.90 15.63
CA VAL A 496 1.28 16.47 16.81
C VAL A 496 0.91 17.94 16.54
N ILE A 497 1.86 18.73 16.00
CA ILE A 497 1.65 20.16 15.67
C ILE A 497 0.55 20.31 14.60
N GLN A 498 0.50 19.42 13.62
CA GLN A 498 -0.54 19.41 12.57
C GLN A 498 -1.92 18.97 13.09
N GLY A 499 -1.99 18.43 14.31
CA GLY A 499 -3.23 17.96 14.93
C GLY A 499 -3.82 16.73 14.24
N MET A 500 -2.96 15.78 13.85
CA MET A 500 -3.41 14.48 13.32
C MET A 500 -4.10 13.66 14.42
N LYS A 501 -5.15 12.92 14.03
CA LYS A 501 -5.91 12.05 14.93
C LYS A 501 -5.14 10.75 15.15
N MET A 502 -4.21 10.73 16.11
CA MET A 502 -3.38 9.56 16.42
C MET A 502 -3.78 8.92 17.75
N VAL A 503 -3.93 9.72 18.80
CA VAL A 503 -4.22 9.21 20.14
C VAL A 503 -5.64 8.67 20.26
N GLN A 504 -6.55 9.11 19.42
CA GLN A 504 -7.94 8.62 19.36
C GLN A 504 -8.04 7.15 18.96
N ASP A 505 -6.99 6.60 18.36
CA ASP A 505 -6.90 5.18 18.06
C ASP A 505 -6.41 4.32 19.23
N VAL A 506 -6.05 4.91 20.36
CA VAL A 506 -5.59 4.17 21.55
C VAL A 506 -6.77 3.70 22.38
N LYS A 507 -6.79 2.42 22.75
CA LYS A 507 -7.79 1.85 23.70
C LYS A 507 -7.68 2.54 25.08
N PRO A 508 -8.76 2.65 25.85
CA PRO A 508 -8.67 3.13 27.22
C PRO A 508 -7.60 2.35 28.02
N GLY A 509 -6.72 3.09 28.71
CA GLY A 509 -5.58 2.53 29.44
C GLY A 509 -4.38 2.11 28.59
N GLY A 510 -4.47 2.23 27.27
CA GLY A 510 -3.38 1.91 26.34
C GLY A 510 -2.24 2.94 26.36
N VAL A 511 -1.23 2.73 25.53
CA VAL A 511 0.01 3.51 25.50
C VAL A 511 0.05 4.42 24.27
N PHE A 512 0.39 5.69 24.47
CA PHE A 512 0.74 6.64 23.41
C PHE A 512 2.17 7.13 23.58
N MET A 513 3.03 6.90 22.62
CA MET A 513 4.44 7.32 22.63
C MET A 513 4.71 8.36 21.56
N ILE A 514 5.41 9.44 21.90
CA ILE A 514 5.78 10.51 20.96
C ILE A 514 7.30 10.66 20.94
N ASN A 515 7.89 10.59 19.75
CA ASN A 515 9.29 10.97 19.54
C ASN A 515 9.40 12.47 19.37
N CYS A 516 9.93 13.16 20.37
CA CYS A 516 10.11 14.62 20.35
C CYS A 516 11.28 15.04 21.25
N GLN A 517 11.74 16.26 21.04
CA GLN A 517 12.77 16.93 21.86
C GLN A 517 12.15 17.81 22.95
N TRP A 518 10.84 17.79 23.09
CA TRP A 518 10.08 18.70 23.98
C TRP A 518 10.14 18.27 25.44
N SER A 519 10.18 19.29 26.33
CA SER A 519 9.83 19.12 27.74
C SER A 519 8.34 18.80 27.89
N ASP A 520 7.91 18.36 29.09
CA ASP A 520 6.50 18.09 29.36
C ASP A 520 5.62 19.35 29.21
N GLU A 521 6.17 20.53 29.48
CA GLU A 521 5.47 21.81 29.31
C GLU A 521 5.31 22.17 27.82
N GLU A 522 6.36 21.99 27.02
CA GLU A 522 6.32 22.20 25.57
C GLU A 522 5.39 21.21 24.90
N LEU A 523 5.43 19.91 25.29
CA LEU A 523 4.50 18.90 24.84
C LEU A 523 3.05 19.30 25.11
N ALA A 524 2.77 19.77 26.34
CA ALA A 524 1.45 20.25 26.71
C ALA A 524 1.00 21.44 25.86
N HIS A 525 1.94 22.30 25.41
CA HIS A 525 1.63 23.37 24.48
C HIS A 525 1.29 22.90 23.06
N HIS A 526 1.99 21.89 22.58
CA HIS A 526 1.81 21.36 21.21
C HIS A 526 0.62 20.44 21.04
N LEU A 527 0.18 19.74 22.09
CA LEU A 527 -1.02 18.90 22.04
C LEU A 527 -2.28 19.76 21.95
N ASN A 528 -3.17 19.46 21.00
CA ASN A 528 -4.46 20.13 20.89
C ASN A 528 -5.44 19.71 22.00
N ALA A 529 -6.51 20.49 22.18
CA ALA A 529 -7.51 20.28 23.23
C ALA A 529 -8.16 18.88 23.14
N ASP A 530 -8.50 18.41 21.94
CA ASP A 530 -9.14 17.11 21.73
C ASP A 530 -8.21 15.95 22.15
N ALA A 531 -6.92 16.02 21.81
CA ALA A 531 -5.95 15.02 22.21
C ALA A 531 -5.73 15.00 23.73
N LYS A 532 -5.57 16.15 24.37
CA LYS A 532 -5.47 16.27 25.84
C LYS A 532 -6.67 15.64 26.54
N LYS A 533 -7.87 16.03 26.09
CA LYS A 533 -9.11 15.51 26.65
C LYS A 533 -9.20 13.99 26.51
N TYR A 534 -8.90 13.47 25.31
CA TYR A 534 -8.92 12.03 25.06
C TYR A 534 -7.93 11.27 25.97
N ILE A 535 -6.70 11.79 26.12
CA ILE A 535 -5.66 11.21 26.97
C ILE A 535 -6.16 11.11 28.42
N ALA A 536 -6.71 12.19 28.94
CA ALA A 536 -7.17 12.26 30.33
C ALA A 536 -8.43 11.41 30.60
N ASP A 537 -9.43 11.49 29.71
CA ASP A 537 -10.71 10.78 29.89
C ASP A 537 -10.54 9.26 29.78
N ASN A 538 -9.59 8.79 28.96
CA ASN A 538 -9.36 7.37 28.70
C ASN A 538 -8.17 6.79 29.48
N ASN A 539 -7.58 7.54 30.40
CA ASN A 539 -6.41 7.13 31.21
C ASN A 539 -5.25 6.61 30.32
N ILE A 540 -4.98 7.28 29.21
CA ILE A 540 -3.91 6.88 28.29
C ILE A 540 -2.56 7.07 28.97
N GLN A 541 -1.71 6.05 28.89
CA GLN A 541 -0.33 6.13 29.37
C GLN A 541 0.52 6.88 28.35
N LEU A 542 0.83 8.14 28.66
CA LEU A 542 1.60 9.01 27.74
C LEU A 542 3.10 8.86 28.01
N TYR A 543 3.86 8.67 26.94
CA TYR A 543 5.32 8.60 26.96
C TYR A 543 5.93 9.48 25.90
N THR A 544 7.11 10.04 26.19
CA THR A 544 7.98 10.67 25.21
C THR A 544 9.33 9.98 25.13
N ILE A 545 10.00 10.16 24.00
CA ILE A 545 11.38 9.72 23.80
C ILE A 545 12.08 10.73 22.89
N ASN A 546 13.28 11.20 23.32
CA ASN A 546 14.14 12.02 22.47
C ASN A 546 15.14 11.13 21.71
N ALA A 547 14.62 10.40 20.72
CA ALA A 547 15.45 9.54 19.88
C ALA A 547 16.34 10.35 18.91
N ILE A 548 15.97 11.61 18.63
CA ILE A 548 16.70 12.48 17.70
C ILE A 548 18.07 12.82 18.26
N ASP A 549 18.14 13.39 19.46
CA ASP A 549 19.41 13.77 20.09
C ASP A 549 20.24 12.54 20.43
N LYS A 550 19.58 11.45 20.85
CA LYS A 550 20.27 10.17 21.10
C LYS A 550 20.91 9.59 19.85
N ALA A 551 20.27 9.68 18.71
CA ALA A 551 20.85 9.23 17.44
C ALA A 551 22.07 10.09 17.04
N ILE A 552 21.99 11.39 17.24
CA ILE A 552 23.11 12.32 16.99
C ILE A 552 24.28 12.01 17.94
N GLU A 553 24.03 11.83 19.23
CA GLU A 553 25.02 11.50 20.27
C GLU A 553 25.77 10.20 19.96
N ILE A 554 25.05 9.18 19.49
CA ILE A 554 25.62 7.87 19.11
C ILE A 554 26.42 7.93 17.79
N GLY A 555 26.20 8.97 16.97
CA GLY A 555 26.81 9.10 15.64
C GLY A 555 25.96 8.51 14.50
N MET A 556 24.69 8.22 14.75
CA MET A 556 23.74 7.71 13.74
C MET A 556 23.07 8.82 12.94
N GLY A 557 23.31 10.08 13.26
CA GLY A 557 22.71 11.25 12.61
C GLY A 557 21.19 11.28 12.79
N LYS A 558 20.43 11.19 11.69
CA LYS A 558 18.97 11.23 11.70
C LYS A 558 18.29 9.85 11.86
N ARG A 559 19.04 8.80 12.05
CA ARG A 559 18.52 7.42 12.06
C ARG A 559 18.00 7.04 13.45
N THR A 560 16.75 7.35 13.73
CA THR A 560 16.07 7.11 15.01
C THR A 560 15.36 5.76 15.09
N ASN A 561 15.14 5.11 13.97
CA ASN A 561 14.29 3.93 13.85
C ASN A 561 14.67 2.76 14.76
N THR A 562 15.96 2.48 14.96
CA THR A 562 16.42 1.40 15.85
C THR A 562 16.16 1.72 17.32
N ILE A 563 16.32 2.99 17.72
CA ILE A 563 16.02 3.48 19.08
C ILE A 563 14.51 3.33 19.35
N LEU A 564 13.68 3.78 18.40
CA LEU A 564 12.22 3.72 18.53
C LEU A 564 11.67 2.27 18.51
N GLN A 565 12.30 1.39 17.76
CA GLN A 565 11.99 -0.05 17.77
C GLN A 565 12.22 -0.67 19.15
N SER A 566 13.32 -0.32 19.79
CA SER A 566 13.66 -0.81 21.12
C SER A 566 12.68 -0.29 22.17
N ALA A 567 12.31 1.00 22.11
CA ALA A 567 11.28 1.60 22.95
C ALA A 567 9.90 0.90 22.79
N PHE A 568 9.54 0.54 21.57
CA PHE A 568 8.34 -0.25 21.29
C PHE A 568 8.35 -1.57 22.05
N PHE A 569 9.41 -2.37 21.95
CA PHE A 569 9.48 -3.66 22.65
C PHE A 569 9.37 -3.49 24.16
N LYS A 570 9.91 -2.41 24.74
CA LYS A 570 9.79 -2.11 26.16
C LYS A 570 8.35 -1.78 26.57
N LEU A 571 7.64 -0.97 25.77
CA LEU A 571 6.34 -0.42 26.17
C LEU A 571 5.16 -1.30 25.76
N ALA A 572 5.25 -2.02 24.65
CA ALA A 572 4.15 -2.82 24.13
C ALA A 572 4.04 -4.21 24.79
N ASP A 573 5.06 -4.63 25.53
CA ASP A 573 5.09 -5.90 26.31
C ASP A 573 4.63 -7.12 25.47
N VAL A 574 5.19 -7.27 24.28
CA VAL A 574 4.88 -8.39 23.37
C VAL A 574 5.77 -9.60 23.60
N MET A 575 6.95 -9.39 24.17
CA MET A 575 7.91 -10.42 24.61
C MET A 575 8.84 -9.86 25.69
N PRO A 576 9.55 -10.72 26.45
CA PRO A 576 10.53 -10.26 27.43
C PRO A 576 11.58 -9.34 26.80
N ILE A 577 11.78 -8.15 27.39
CA ILE A 577 12.65 -7.11 26.82
C ILE A 577 14.08 -7.56 26.59
N ASP A 578 14.65 -8.36 27.49
CA ASP A 578 16.02 -8.89 27.35
C ASP A 578 16.15 -9.75 26.10
N LYS A 579 15.11 -10.57 25.79
CA LYS A 579 15.06 -11.37 24.56
C LYS A 579 14.88 -10.52 23.32
N ALA A 580 14.04 -9.51 23.37
CA ALA A 580 13.87 -8.59 22.28
C ALA A 580 15.19 -7.88 21.93
N VAL A 581 15.92 -7.39 22.93
CA VAL A 581 17.26 -6.77 22.76
C VAL A 581 18.26 -7.75 22.16
N GLU A 582 18.31 -8.99 22.64
CA GLU A 582 19.16 -10.04 22.09
C GLU A 582 18.91 -10.26 20.59
N TYR A 583 17.63 -10.43 20.20
CA TYR A 583 17.24 -10.66 18.81
C TYR A 583 17.44 -9.43 17.91
N MET A 584 17.19 -8.24 18.42
CA MET A 584 17.48 -6.99 17.71
C MET A 584 18.98 -6.85 17.43
N LYS A 585 19.86 -7.14 18.41
CA LYS A 585 21.30 -7.12 18.23
C LYS A 585 21.77 -8.16 17.22
N ALA A 586 21.19 -9.37 17.25
CA ALA A 586 21.48 -10.41 16.26
C ALA A 586 21.07 -9.98 14.83
N ALA A 587 19.87 -9.37 14.67
CA ALA A 587 19.40 -8.86 13.41
C ALA A 587 20.27 -7.69 12.88
N ALA A 588 20.69 -6.79 13.75
CA ALA A 588 21.59 -5.69 13.43
C ALA A 588 22.97 -6.21 12.95
N LYS A 589 23.53 -7.20 13.64
CA LYS A 589 24.78 -7.85 13.22
C LYS A 589 24.66 -8.48 11.83
N LYS A 590 23.57 -9.23 11.58
CA LYS A 590 23.30 -9.84 10.27
C LYS A 590 23.20 -8.80 9.16
N SER A 591 22.55 -7.66 9.42
CA SER A 591 22.28 -6.62 8.41
C SER A 591 23.50 -5.72 8.13
N TYR A 592 24.31 -5.46 9.15
CA TYR A 592 25.35 -4.43 9.08
C TYR A 592 26.80 -4.96 9.16
N SER A 593 27.04 -6.26 9.36
CA SER A 593 28.41 -6.82 9.45
C SER A 593 29.27 -6.49 8.22
N LYS A 594 28.68 -6.45 7.03
CA LYS A 594 29.38 -6.07 5.80
C LYS A 594 29.81 -4.59 5.76
N LYS A 595 29.24 -3.74 6.63
CA LYS A 595 29.58 -2.31 6.74
C LYS A 595 30.63 -2.00 7.80
N GLY A 596 31.11 -3.03 8.49
CA GLY A 596 32.15 -2.97 9.54
C GLY A 596 31.60 -2.94 10.97
N ASP A 597 32.46 -3.38 11.90
CA ASP A 597 32.08 -3.55 13.31
C ASP A 597 31.68 -2.25 14.00
N ALA A 598 32.23 -1.11 13.60
CA ALA A 598 31.83 0.19 14.13
C ALA A 598 30.35 0.50 13.88
N VAL A 599 29.79 0.12 12.71
CA VAL A 599 28.37 0.33 12.39
C VAL A 599 27.50 -0.63 13.22
N VAL A 600 27.96 -1.86 13.43
CA VAL A 600 27.25 -2.84 14.28
C VAL A 600 27.18 -2.32 15.72
N GLU A 601 28.30 -1.82 16.26
CA GLU A 601 28.37 -1.31 17.62
C GLU A 601 27.50 -0.05 17.82
N MET A 602 27.46 0.86 16.84
CA MET A 602 26.51 2.00 16.87
C MET A 602 25.05 1.53 16.97
N ASN A 603 24.67 0.48 16.24
CA ASN A 603 23.31 -0.07 16.32
C ASN A 603 23.05 -0.73 17.69
N TYR A 604 24.04 -1.39 18.30
CA TYR A 604 23.89 -1.94 19.65
C TYR A 604 23.63 -0.85 20.67
N LYS A 605 24.41 0.25 20.63
CA LYS A 605 24.18 1.42 21.48
C LYS A 605 22.80 2.04 21.28
N ALA A 606 22.34 2.09 20.03
CA ALA A 606 20.99 2.61 19.73
C ALA A 606 19.89 1.72 20.31
N ILE A 607 20.06 0.39 20.27
CA ILE A 607 19.12 -0.57 20.86
C ILE A 607 19.03 -0.36 22.38
N ASP A 608 20.20 -0.30 23.05
CA ASP A 608 20.25 -0.11 24.51
C ASP A 608 19.67 1.27 24.90
N ALA A 609 20.02 2.33 24.17
CA ALA A 609 19.51 3.68 24.40
C ALA A 609 17.98 3.77 24.30
N GLY A 610 17.35 3.04 23.38
CA GLY A 610 15.89 3.04 23.22
C GLY A 610 15.15 2.42 24.40
N VAL A 611 15.77 1.46 25.09
CA VAL A 611 15.20 0.89 26.31
C VAL A 611 15.25 1.91 27.45
N ASP A 612 16.33 2.68 27.57
CA ASP A 612 16.59 3.55 28.73
C ASP A 612 15.98 4.96 28.57
N ALA A 613 15.83 5.47 27.35
CA ALA A 613 15.46 6.87 27.08
C ALA A 613 13.95 7.17 27.13
N VAL A 614 13.13 6.19 27.42
CA VAL A 614 11.66 6.36 27.49
C VAL A 614 11.30 7.13 28.75
N HIS A 615 10.61 8.26 28.60
CA HIS A 615 10.11 9.11 29.68
C HIS A 615 8.59 9.01 29.78
N LYS A 616 8.07 8.73 30.99
CA LYS A 616 6.63 8.73 31.26
C LYS A 616 6.18 10.12 31.63
N VAL A 617 5.19 10.65 30.91
CA VAL A 617 4.62 11.96 31.16
C VAL A 617 3.46 11.85 32.14
N GLU A 618 3.47 12.66 33.21
CA GLU A 618 2.35 12.74 34.13
C GLU A 618 1.23 13.59 33.51
N VAL A 619 0.06 12.98 33.34
CA VAL A 619 -1.11 13.62 32.73
C VAL A 619 -1.82 14.50 33.76
N PRO A 620 -1.88 15.84 33.56
CA PRO A 620 -2.56 16.71 34.50
C PRO A 620 -4.09 16.49 34.50
N GLU A 621 -4.72 16.57 35.66
CA GLU A 621 -6.19 16.48 35.77
C GLU A 621 -6.91 17.61 34.99
N SER A 622 -6.24 18.75 34.78
CA SER A 622 -6.76 19.86 33.97
C SER A 622 -7.01 19.48 32.51
N TRP A 623 -6.38 18.43 32.00
CA TRP A 623 -6.59 17.97 30.62
C TRP A 623 -7.99 17.32 30.40
N LYS A 624 -8.74 17.02 31.45
CA LYS A 624 -10.16 16.62 31.31
C LYS A 624 -11.04 17.77 30.80
N ASN A 625 -10.65 19.00 31.09
CA ASN A 625 -11.31 20.21 30.64
C ASN A 625 -10.27 21.20 30.09
N PRO A 626 -9.62 20.88 28.96
CA PRO A 626 -8.58 21.70 28.41
C PRO A 626 -9.14 23.03 27.89
N GLU A 627 -8.31 24.07 27.86
CA GLU A 627 -8.63 25.28 27.13
C GLU A 627 -8.81 24.98 25.65
N ALA A 628 -9.76 25.66 25.00
CA ALA A 628 -9.97 25.51 23.57
C ALA A 628 -8.74 25.97 22.79
N ASP A 629 -8.44 25.25 21.70
CA ASP A 629 -7.37 25.64 20.81
C ASP A 629 -7.58 27.06 20.26
N ALA A 630 -6.49 27.79 20.06
CA ALA A 630 -6.56 29.10 19.42
C ALA A 630 -7.15 28.97 17.99
N PRO A 631 -7.99 29.92 17.56
CA PRO A 631 -8.51 29.92 16.20
C PRO A 631 -7.38 29.91 15.18
N LYS A 632 -7.48 29.05 14.17
CA LYS A 632 -6.52 29.08 13.06
C LYS A 632 -6.60 30.40 12.33
N ALA A 633 -5.45 30.95 11.97
CA ALA A 633 -5.39 32.14 11.14
C ALA A 633 -6.11 31.88 9.79
N GLU A 634 -6.91 32.87 9.35
CA GLU A 634 -7.54 32.80 8.03
C GLU A 634 -6.48 32.78 6.95
N ARG A 635 -6.63 31.86 6.00
CA ARG A 635 -5.77 31.80 4.83
C ARG A 635 -6.13 32.93 3.87
N THR A 636 -5.10 33.57 3.33
CA THR A 636 -5.22 34.59 2.28
C THR A 636 -4.78 34.01 0.95
N GLY A 637 -5.25 34.59 -0.17
CA GLY A 637 -4.90 34.16 -1.51
C GLY A 637 -6.13 34.04 -2.42
N ARG A 638 -6.02 33.30 -3.51
CA ARG A 638 -7.13 33.09 -4.44
C ARG A 638 -8.27 32.32 -3.75
N PRO A 639 -9.50 32.84 -3.74
CA PRO A 639 -10.60 32.25 -2.96
C PRO A 639 -10.87 30.79 -3.30
N GLU A 640 -10.80 30.42 -4.58
CA GLU A 640 -11.04 29.05 -5.06
C GLU A 640 -9.98 28.07 -4.56
N VAL A 641 -8.71 28.51 -4.44
CA VAL A 641 -7.62 27.68 -3.90
C VAL A 641 -7.75 27.54 -2.38
N VAL A 642 -8.02 28.63 -1.69
CA VAL A 642 -8.25 28.62 -0.23
C VAL A 642 -9.42 27.69 0.12
N LYS A 643 -10.52 27.76 -0.64
CA LYS A 643 -11.65 26.85 -0.47
C LYS A 643 -11.25 25.40 -0.65
N LEU A 644 -10.54 25.07 -1.74
CA LEU A 644 -10.04 23.72 -2.01
C LEU A 644 -9.18 23.19 -0.87
N VAL A 645 -8.27 24.02 -0.37
CA VAL A 645 -7.37 23.64 0.73
C VAL A 645 -8.15 23.37 2.00
N ASN A 646 -9.04 24.28 2.41
CA ASN A 646 -9.77 24.16 3.67
C ASN A 646 -10.77 22.99 3.67
N GLU A 647 -11.50 22.78 2.59
CA GLU A 647 -12.58 21.81 2.53
C GLU A 647 -12.12 20.41 2.14
N LEU A 648 -11.06 20.29 1.34
CA LEU A 648 -10.64 19.01 0.78
C LEU A 648 -9.21 18.60 1.19
N LEU A 649 -8.22 19.47 0.96
CA LEU A 649 -6.82 19.08 1.12
C LEU A 649 -6.37 18.98 2.58
N ASP A 650 -6.91 19.81 3.48
CA ASP A 650 -6.60 19.72 4.92
C ASP A 650 -7.02 18.39 5.54
N PRO A 651 -8.26 17.88 5.36
CA PRO A 651 -8.62 16.53 5.79
C PRO A 651 -7.70 15.46 5.19
N ILE A 652 -7.43 15.53 3.89
CA ILE A 652 -6.55 14.55 3.21
C ILE A 652 -5.13 14.57 3.79
N ALA A 653 -4.55 15.77 3.98
CA ALA A 653 -3.20 15.92 4.51
C ALA A 653 -3.05 15.39 5.95
N LYS A 654 -4.14 15.38 6.72
CA LYS A 654 -4.22 14.84 8.08
C LYS A 654 -4.56 13.34 8.14
N MET A 655 -4.61 12.66 7.00
CA MET A 655 -5.06 11.26 6.88
C MET A 655 -6.51 11.04 7.38
N ASP A 656 -7.36 12.07 7.27
CA ASP A 656 -8.79 12.07 7.64
C ASP A 656 -9.71 12.14 6.40
N GLY A 657 -9.22 11.69 5.25
CA GLY A 657 -9.99 11.66 3.99
C GLY A 657 -11.24 10.80 4.08
N ASP A 658 -11.32 9.87 5.02
CA ASP A 658 -12.50 9.05 5.27
C ASP A 658 -13.72 9.86 5.76
N SER A 659 -13.50 11.07 6.28
CA SER A 659 -14.55 11.99 6.69
C SER A 659 -15.26 12.71 5.51
N LEU A 660 -14.67 12.64 4.31
CA LEU A 660 -15.17 13.34 3.13
C LEU A 660 -16.28 12.54 2.42
N PRO A 661 -17.49 13.12 2.22
CA PRO A 661 -18.56 12.48 1.47
C PRO A 661 -18.31 12.58 -0.05
N VAL A 662 -19.09 11.85 -0.85
CA VAL A 662 -18.98 11.88 -2.31
C VAL A 662 -19.24 13.28 -2.89
N SER A 663 -20.12 14.08 -2.27
CA SER A 663 -20.40 15.46 -2.70
C SER A 663 -19.16 16.38 -2.68
N ALA A 664 -18.18 16.11 -1.84
CA ALA A 664 -16.92 16.86 -1.82
C ALA A 664 -16.15 16.77 -3.14
N PHE A 665 -16.44 15.77 -3.98
CA PHE A 665 -15.80 15.51 -5.26
C PHE A 665 -16.74 15.70 -6.47
N ALA A 666 -18.01 16.05 -6.25
CA ALA A 666 -19.02 16.07 -7.31
C ALA A 666 -18.68 17.04 -8.46
N ASP A 667 -18.11 18.20 -8.12
CA ASP A 667 -17.66 19.23 -9.08
C ASP A 667 -16.24 18.92 -9.66
N LYS A 668 -15.62 17.82 -9.28
CA LYS A 668 -14.27 17.36 -9.68
C LYS A 668 -14.29 15.95 -10.24
N ALA A 669 -15.44 15.50 -10.72
CA ALA A 669 -15.63 14.14 -11.22
C ALA A 669 -14.70 13.79 -12.41
N ASP A 670 -14.22 14.80 -13.13
CA ASP A 670 -13.25 14.69 -14.22
C ASP A 670 -11.79 14.72 -13.75
N GLY A 671 -11.54 14.86 -12.45
CA GLY A 671 -10.20 14.94 -11.87
C GLY A 671 -9.53 16.31 -12.03
N GLN A 672 -10.25 17.37 -12.41
CA GLN A 672 -9.70 18.70 -12.55
C GLN A 672 -9.67 19.46 -11.23
N TYR A 673 -8.52 20.00 -10.88
CA TYR A 673 -8.30 20.83 -9.70
C TYR A 673 -7.63 22.14 -10.06
N VAL A 674 -7.93 23.21 -9.29
CA VAL A 674 -7.18 24.47 -9.40
C VAL A 674 -5.75 24.29 -8.89
N THR A 675 -4.79 24.95 -9.54
CA THR A 675 -3.37 24.89 -9.14
C THR A 675 -3.04 25.96 -8.10
N GLY A 676 -1.94 25.76 -7.35
CA GLY A 676 -1.40 26.68 -6.34
C GLY A 676 -1.65 26.27 -4.89
N ALA A 677 -2.24 25.09 -4.67
CA ALA A 677 -2.54 24.58 -3.34
C ALA A 677 -1.28 24.19 -2.55
N SER A 678 -0.18 23.83 -3.21
CA SER A 678 1.09 23.50 -2.56
C SER A 678 1.65 24.61 -1.69
N ALA A 679 1.32 25.86 -1.99
CA ALA A 679 1.70 27.01 -1.15
C ALA A 679 1.18 26.94 0.29
N TYR A 680 0.11 26.21 0.53
CA TYR A 680 -0.55 26.04 1.83
C TYR A 680 -0.20 24.74 2.55
N GLU A 681 0.59 23.86 1.96
CA GLU A 681 0.83 22.53 2.51
C GLU A 681 1.67 22.57 3.80
N LYS A 682 2.74 23.33 3.83
CA LYS A 682 3.57 23.69 5.02
C LYS A 682 3.67 22.57 6.08
N ARG A 683 4.22 21.41 5.70
CA ARG A 683 4.19 20.19 6.56
C ARG A 683 5.11 20.24 7.77
N GLY A 684 6.21 21.01 7.72
CA GLY A 684 7.14 21.18 8.83
C GLY A 684 7.81 19.90 9.34
N THR A 685 8.05 18.91 8.48
CA THR A 685 8.51 17.59 8.89
C THR A 685 10.02 17.47 9.09
N ALA A 686 10.81 18.44 8.65
CA ALA A 686 12.26 18.41 8.78
C ALA A 686 12.69 18.78 10.21
N VAL A 687 13.58 17.98 10.79
CA VAL A 687 14.24 18.31 12.08
C VAL A 687 15.25 19.46 11.92
N THR A 688 15.97 19.47 10.78
CA THR A 688 16.93 20.53 10.45
C THR A 688 16.70 21.01 9.03
N VAL A 689 16.88 22.33 8.82
CA VAL A 689 16.68 22.99 7.53
C VAL A 689 17.91 23.82 7.17
N PRO A 690 18.14 24.12 5.87
CA PRO A 690 19.29 24.89 5.45
C PRO A 690 19.19 26.36 5.89
N GLN A 691 20.29 26.91 6.38
CA GLN A 691 20.51 28.32 6.61
C GLN A 691 21.56 28.84 5.64
N TRP A 692 21.29 29.97 5.00
CA TRP A 692 22.17 30.61 4.06
C TRP A 692 23.09 31.63 4.70
N ASP A 693 24.40 31.58 4.37
CA ASP A 693 25.43 32.56 4.72
C ASP A 693 25.80 33.40 3.49
N PRO A 694 25.38 34.68 3.43
CA PRO A 694 25.62 35.55 2.28
C PRO A 694 27.11 35.86 2.06
N GLU A 695 27.96 35.83 3.10
CA GLU A 695 29.37 36.21 3.01
C GLU A 695 30.17 35.12 2.24
N LYS A 696 29.84 33.86 2.49
CA LYS A 696 30.48 32.74 1.83
C LYS A 696 29.90 32.42 0.45
N CYS A 697 28.74 32.94 0.13
CA CYS A 697 28.00 32.57 -1.07
C CYS A 697 28.61 33.18 -2.35
N ILE A 698 28.87 32.32 -3.33
CA ILE A 698 29.31 32.73 -4.67
C ILE A 698 28.16 32.89 -5.67
N GLN A 699 26.93 32.66 -5.24
CA GLN A 699 25.71 32.81 -6.04
C GLN A 699 25.65 31.88 -7.27
N CYS A 700 26.15 30.66 -7.15
CA CYS A 700 26.08 29.67 -8.23
C CYS A 700 24.69 29.04 -8.42
N ASN A 701 23.80 29.14 -7.43
CA ASN A 701 22.45 28.58 -7.39
C ASN A 701 22.37 27.03 -7.43
N ASN A 702 23.50 26.31 -7.25
CA ASN A 702 23.50 24.86 -7.25
C ASN A 702 22.58 24.28 -6.17
N CYS A 703 22.48 24.92 -5.00
CA CYS A 703 21.59 24.48 -3.93
C CYS A 703 20.11 24.53 -4.32
N ALA A 704 19.71 25.55 -5.09
CA ALA A 704 18.35 25.63 -5.62
C ALA A 704 18.14 24.63 -6.76
N PHE A 705 19.14 24.41 -7.60
CA PHE A 705 19.08 23.50 -8.75
C PHE A 705 18.83 22.03 -8.34
N VAL A 706 19.44 21.57 -7.25
CA VAL A 706 19.28 20.20 -6.77
C VAL A 706 18.07 20.00 -5.86
N CYS A 707 17.40 21.08 -5.43
CA CYS A 707 16.29 20.98 -4.50
C CYS A 707 15.02 20.44 -5.20
N SER A 708 14.72 19.18 -5.01
CA SER A 708 13.53 18.51 -5.59
C SER A 708 12.19 19.09 -5.10
N HIS A 709 12.17 19.76 -3.94
CA HIS A 709 10.97 20.39 -3.35
C HIS A 709 10.89 21.89 -3.60
N ALA A 710 11.90 22.47 -4.31
CA ALA A 710 11.94 23.89 -4.62
C ALA A 710 11.81 24.83 -3.39
N THR A 711 12.30 24.37 -2.26
CA THR A 711 12.19 25.07 -0.95
C THR A 711 13.33 26.05 -0.68
N ILE A 712 14.39 25.99 -1.47
CA ILE A 712 15.51 26.94 -1.45
C ILE A 712 15.58 27.61 -2.80
N ARG A 713 15.45 28.95 -2.82
CA ARG A 713 15.29 29.71 -4.06
C ARG A 713 16.09 31.01 -4.05
N PRO A 714 16.74 31.37 -5.19
CA PRO A 714 17.37 32.66 -5.37
C PRO A 714 16.34 33.69 -5.85
N PHE A 715 16.49 34.93 -5.35
CA PHE A 715 15.73 36.07 -5.83
C PHE A 715 16.66 37.24 -6.12
N LEU A 716 16.30 38.03 -7.12
CA LEU A 716 16.92 39.33 -7.41
C LEU A 716 15.92 40.44 -7.01
N LEU A 717 16.38 41.41 -6.26
CA LEU A 717 15.54 42.46 -5.70
C LEU A 717 16.03 43.86 -6.08
N THR A 718 15.10 44.77 -6.27
CA THR A 718 15.38 46.24 -6.26
C THR A 718 15.56 46.72 -4.82
N ASP A 719 16.15 47.88 -4.65
CA ASP A 719 16.28 48.49 -3.33
C ASP A 719 14.92 48.75 -2.66
N ASP A 720 13.87 49.03 -3.42
CA ASP A 720 12.53 49.24 -2.85
C ASP A 720 11.89 47.89 -2.39
N GLU A 721 12.11 46.82 -3.11
CA GLU A 721 11.68 45.46 -2.68
C GLU A 721 12.44 45.02 -1.40
N VAL A 722 13.72 45.39 -1.28
CA VAL A 722 14.49 45.13 -0.06
C VAL A 722 13.95 45.94 1.13
N LYS A 723 13.61 47.22 0.94
CA LYS A 723 13.04 48.07 2.00
C LYS A 723 11.66 47.61 2.50
N ALA A 724 10.88 46.99 1.61
CA ALA A 724 9.54 46.49 1.94
C ALA A 724 9.55 45.07 2.52
N ALA A 725 10.69 44.38 2.51
CA ALA A 725 10.84 43.02 3.03
C ALA A 725 10.89 42.98 4.57
N PRO A 726 10.63 41.81 5.17
CA PRO A 726 10.86 41.61 6.61
C PRO A 726 12.30 41.96 7.01
N ASP A 727 12.46 42.60 8.17
CA ASP A 727 13.74 43.13 8.66
C ASP A 727 14.87 42.09 8.79
N ASN A 728 14.49 40.83 9.00
CA ASN A 728 15.46 39.72 9.12
C ASN A 728 15.94 39.14 7.79
N MET A 729 15.47 39.65 6.63
CA MET A 729 15.88 39.20 5.34
C MET A 729 17.36 39.48 5.08
N LYS A 730 18.16 38.45 4.81
CA LYS A 730 19.56 38.60 4.44
C LYS A 730 19.70 38.89 2.95
N VAL A 731 20.55 39.84 2.58
CA VAL A 731 20.82 40.23 1.20
C VAL A 731 22.31 40.37 0.95
N ALA A 732 22.72 40.20 -0.31
CA ALA A 732 24.08 40.44 -0.82
C ALA A 732 24.02 41.18 -2.15
N ASP A 733 25.11 41.81 -2.54
CA ASP A 733 25.22 42.39 -3.88
C ASP A 733 25.25 41.26 -4.92
N MET A 734 24.57 41.47 -6.04
CA MET A 734 24.58 40.50 -7.16
C MET A 734 25.97 40.34 -7.74
N LYS A 735 26.39 39.10 -8.00
CA LYS A 735 27.69 38.72 -8.62
C LYS A 735 27.46 37.99 -9.96
N PRO A 736 28.16 38.38 -11.08
CA PRO A 736 28.86 39.64 -11.24
C PRO A 736 27.89 40.82 -11.18
N LYS A 737 28.38 42.04 -10.88
CA LYS A 737 27.54 43.21 -10.85
C LYS A 737 26.82 43.37 -12.18
N ALA A 738 25.57 43.02 -12.27
CA ALA A 738 24.69 43.29 -13.37
C ALA A 738 23.54 44.13 -12.85
N GLY A 739 23.49 45.39 -13.26
CA GLY A 739 22.43 46.29 -12.82
C GLY A 739 22.47 46.64 -11.32
N ALA A 740 21.39 47.26 -10.82
CA ALA A 740 21.19 47.71 -9.46
C ALA A 740 20.46 46.70 -8.57
N TYR A 741 20.65 45.39 -8.80
CA TYR A 741 19.94 44.36 -8.06
C TYR A 741 20.71 43.84 -6.84
N LYS A 742 19.95 43.52 -5.80
CA LYS A 742 20.41 42.74 -4.67
C LYS A 742 20.05 41.27 -4.88
N TYR A 743 20.81 40.39 -4.26
CA TYR A 743 20.61 38.94 -4.30
C TYR A 743 20.27 38.41 -2.92
N THR A 744 19.29 37.51 -2.84
CA THR A 744 19.04 36.69 -1.67
C THR A 744 18.83 35.22 -2.05
N MET A 745 19.20 34.34 -1.15
CA MET A 745 18.84 32.91 -1.20
C MET A 745 17.92 32.62 -0.02
N SER A 746 16.65 32.43 -0.30
CA SER A 746 15.64 32.19 0.74
C SER A 746 15.24 30.75 0.82
N VAL A 747 14.88 30.32 2.01
CA VAL A 747 14.46 28.96 2.33
C VAL A 747 13.04 28.98 2.90
N SER A 748 12.18 28.04 2.46
CA SER A 748 10.92 27.74 3.13
C SER A 748 11.14 26.60 4.15
N PRO A 749 11.26 26.88 5.46
CA PRO A 749 11.55 25.86 6.47
C PRO A 749 10.44 24.81 6.58
N LEU A 750 9.19 25.23 6.39
CA LEU A 750 8.03 24.34 6.53
C LEU A 750 7.83 23.40 5.34
N ASP A 751 8.40 23.73 4.17
CA ASP A 751 8.34 22.86 2.97
C ASP A 751 9.61 22.01 2.83
N CYS A 752 10.66 22.32 3.58
CA CYS A 752 11.93 21.57 3.53
C CYS A 752 11.78 20.17 4.13
N MET A 753 12.37 19.18 3.47
CA MET A 753 12.42 17.79 3.93
C MET A 753 13.69 17.43 4.70
N GLY A 754 14.62 18.38 4.82
CA GLY A 754 15.86 18.19 5.58
C GLY A 754 16.82 17.16 4.97
N CYS A 755 16.75 16.88 3.66
CA CYS A 755 17.58 15.85 3.00
C CYS A 755 19.07 16.18 2.98
N GLY A 756 19.46 17.48 2.99
CA GLY A 756 20.86 17.90 3.01
C GLY A 756 21.55 18.02 1.65
N GLU A 757 20.88 17.71 0.53
CA GLU A 757 21.47 17.77 -0.83
C GLU A 757 22.04 19.13 -1.15
N CYS A 758 21.41 20.22 -0.70
CA CYS A 758 21.86 21.58 -0.91
C CYS A 758 23.23 21.87 -0.28
N ILE A 759 23.61 21.18 0.80
CA ILE A 759 24.93 21.30 1.44
C ILE A 759 25.98 20.60 0.59
N THR A 760 25.68 19.39 0.15
CA THR A 760 26.59 18.52 -0.59
C THR A 760 27.10 19.20 -1.87
N VAL A 761 26.24 19.99 -2.54
CA VAL A 761 26.60 20.69 -3.78
C VAL A 761 27.14 22.12 -3.57
N CYS A 762 27.21 22.60 -2.33
CA CYS A 762 27.67 23.96 -2.06
C CYS A 762 29.22 24.01 -1.99
N PRO A 763 29.90 24.61 -2.99
CA PRO A 763 31.36 24.53 -3.06
C PRO A 763 32.08 25.39 -2.02
N THR A 764 31.37 26.32 -1.39
CA THR A 764 31.96 27.27 -0.42
C THR A 764 31.39 27.07 1.00
N ALA A 765 30.64 26.02 1.23
CA ALA A 765 29.97 25.78 2.50
C ALA A 765 29.13 26.98 3.01
N ALA A 766 28.50 27.69 2.06
CA ALA A 766 27.62 28.80 2.35
C ALA A 766 26.22 28.37 2.85
N ILE A 767 25.96 27.05 2.88
CA ILE A 767 24.74 26.45 3.40
C ILE A 767 25.11 25.53 4.57
N SER A 768 24.43 25.70 5.69
CA SER A 768 24.56 24.80 6.86
C SER A 768 23.18 24.38 7.35
N MET A 769 23.05 23.15 7.91
CA MET A 769 21.78 22.73 8.52
C MET A 769 21.67 23.26 9.93
N GLN A 770 20.51 23.81 10.26
CA GLN A 770 20.16 24.35 11.57
C GLN A 770 18.84 23.73 12.04
N PRO A 771 18.58 23.64 13.34
CA PRO A 771 17.27 23.24 13.86
C PRO A 771 16.14 24.05 13.21
N GLN A 772 15.07 23.36 12.79
CA GLN A 772 13.97 24.01 12.07
C GLN A 772 13.35 25.16 12.85
N GLU A 773 13.14 24.99 14.15
CA GLU A 773 12.56 26.04 15.02
C GLU A 773 13.39 27.31 15.02
N SER A 774 14.73 27.19 15.00
CA SER A 774 15.62 28.36 14.92
C SER A 774 15.53 29.13 13.62
N GLN A 775 14.94 28.54 12.60
CA GLN A 775 14.76 29.12 11.25
C GLN A 775 13.30 29.50 10.96
N ALA A 776 12.41 29.47 11.95
CA ALA A 776 10.99 29.78 11.76
C ALA A 776 10.75 31.19 11.18
N ALA A 777 11.59 32.16 11.53
CA ALA A 777 11.54 33.53 11.01
C ALA A 777 11.85 33.66 9.50
N GLU A 778 12.41 32.64 8.86
CA GLU A 778 12.67 32.62 7.40
C GLU A 778 11.40 32.34 6.58
N GLN A 779 10.35 31.73 7.17
CA GLN A 779 9.12 31.45 6.42
C GLN A 779 8.41 32.74 5.94
N PRO A 780 8.18 33.76 6.79
CA PRO A 780 7.61 35.02 6.33
C PRO A 780 8.46 35.72 5.26
N VAL A 781 9.79 35.59 5.31
CA VAL A 781 10.68 36.11 4.28
C VAL A 781 10.46 35.40 2.96
N PHE A 782 10.41 34.07 2.97
CA PHE A 782 10.15 33.28 1.74
C PHE A 782 8.78 33.63 1.15
N ASP A 783 7.74 33.68 1.98
CA ASP A 783 6.39 34.02 1.57
C ASP A 783 6.29 35.43 0.96
N TYR A 784 6.96 36.43 1.58
CA TYR A 784 7.08 37.77 1.03
C TYR A 784 7.71 37.78 -0.38
N LEU A 785 8.84 37.07 -0.54
CA LEU A 785 9.59 37.02 -1.79
C LEU A 785 8.76 36.38 -2.91
N VAL A 786 8.07 35.32 -2.62
CA VAL A 786 7.18 34.65 -3.59
C VAL A 786 6.02 35.52 -4.02
N ALA A 787 5.43 36.26 -3.06
CA ALA A 787 4.24 37.07 -3.32
C ALA A 787 4.53 38.43 -3.98
N ASN A 788 5.68 39.05 -3.67
CA ASN A 788 5.91 40.45 -3.97
C ASN A 788 7.09 40.74 -4.90
N VAL A 789 8.01 39.78 -5.10
CA VAL A 789 9.20 40.01 -5.92
C VAL A 789 9.01 39.46 -7.32
N SER A 790 9.04 40.35 -8.30
CA SER A 790 8.93 40.00 -9.71
C SER A 790 10.24 39.45 -10.28
N LYS A 791 10.16 38.62 -11.31
CA LYS A 791 11.33 38.14 -12.06
C LYS A 791 12.02 39.29 -12.78
N LYS A 792 13.35 39.37 -12.70
CA LYS A 792 14.19 40.42 -13.31
C LYS A 792 14.74 39.93 -14.65
N THR A 793 13.94 40.04 -15.69
CA THR A 793 14.29 39.56 -17.07
C THR A 793 15.43 40.35 -17.71
N ASP A 794 15.67 41.55 -17.24
CA ASP A 794 16.75 42.45 -17.73
C ASP A 794 18.07 42.25 -16.97
N ALA A 795 18.15 41.35 -16.03
CA ALA A 795 19.36 41.10 -15.24
C ALA A 795 20.49 40.40 -16.01
N GLY A 796 20.32 40.11 -17.30
CA GLY A 796 21.33 39.51 -18.14
C GLY A 796 21.73 38.06 -17.79
N MET A 797 20.83 37.33 -17.14
CA MET A 797 21.04 35.94 -16.81
C MET A 797 20.81 35.01 -18.00
N VAL A 798 21.71 34.06 -18.18
CA VAL A 798 21.60 33.07 -19.26
C VAL A 798 20.76 31.88 -18.78
N ASP A 799 19.56 31.74 -19.31
CA ASP A 799 18.56 30.75 -18.87
C ASP A 799 18.99 29.27 -19.06
N THR A 800 19.95 29.03 -19.96
CA THR A 800 20.50 27.70 -20.22
C THR A 800 21.60 27.29 -19.23
N THR A 801 21.93 28.15 -18.27
CA THR A 801 22.90 27.83 -17.22
C THR A 801 22.16 27.43 -15.93
N PRO A 802 22.75 26.57 -15.04
CA PRO A 802 22.17 26.28 -13.74
C PRO A 802 21.83 27.54 -12.94
N LYS A 803 22.73 28.52 -12.94
CA LYS A 803 22.53 29.80 -12.26
C LYS A 803 21.33 30.58 -12.81
N GLY A 804 21.26 30.76 -14.10
CA GLY A 804 20.24 31.60 -14.75
C GLY A 804 18.85 30.94 -14.69
N SER A 805 18.78 29.64 -14.94
CA SER A 805 17.53 28.87 -14.92
C SER A 805 16.80 28.97 -13.58
N GLN A 806 17.53 29.06 -12.44
CA GLN A 806 16.91 29.11 -11.11
C GLN A 806 16.16 30.42 -10.83
N PHE A 807 16.51 31.51 -11.47
CA PHE A 807 15.76 32.76 -11.36
C PHE A 807 14.44 32.74 -12.14
N ASN A 808 14.32 31.88 -13.14
CA ASN A 808 13.18 31.80 -14.04
C ASN A 808 12.24 30.63 -13.75
N GLN A 809 12.54 29.80 -12.77
CA GLN A 809 11.69 28.67 -12.42
C GLN A 809 10.29 29.16 -12.00
N PRO A 810 9.24 28.48 -12.49
CA PRO A 810 7.89 28.75 -12.04
C PRO A 810 7.76 28.41 -10.54
N LEU A 811 7.01 29.22 -9.82
CA LEU A 811 6.66 28.97 -8.42
C LEU A 811 5.27 28.30 -8.29
N LEU A 812 4.62 28.06 -9.42
CA LEU A 812 3.33 27.36 -9.48
C LEU A 812 3.54 25.86 -9.69
N GLU A 813 2.74 25.07 -9.04
CA GLU A 813 2.63 23.66 -9.33
C GLU A 813 1.98 23.41 -10.69
N PHE A 814 2.36 22.31 -11.32
CA PHE A 814 1.73 21.81 -12.54
C PHE A 814 1.70 20.29 -12.48
N SER A 815 0.83 19.66 -13.25
CA SER A 815 0.70 18.21 -13.22
C SER A 815 2.01 17.51 -13.58
N GLY A 816 2.49 16.69 -12.67
CA GLY A 816 3.73 15.94 -12.82
C GLY A 816 3.62 14.83 -13.85
N SER A 817 4.70 14.61 -14.60
CA SER A 817 4.77 13.54 -15.58
C SER A 817 4.66 12.15 -14.95
N CYS A 818 5.20 11.96 -13.76
CA CYS A 818 5.15 10.68 -13.07
C CYS A 818 3.72 10.19 -12.81
N ALA A 819 2.83 11.09 -12.37
CA ALA A 819 1.43 10.75 -12.14
C ALA A 819 0.68 10.34 -13.43
N ARG A 820 1.19 10.70 -14.60
CA ARG A 820 0.59 10.33 -15.88
C ARG A 820 1.08 8.98 -16.41
N MET A 821 2.28 8.61 -16.07
CA MET A 821 2.91 7.40 -16.59
C MET A 821 2.52 6.15 -15.79
N CYS A 822 2.31 6.30 -14.51
CA CYS A 822 1.93 5.18 -13.65
C CYS A 822 0.41 5.12 -13.42
#